data_65a89ef6774565b44b6912834d275d8b
#
_entry.id   65a89ef6774565b44b6912834d275d8b
#
_cell.length_a   1.000
_cell.length_b   1.000
_cell.length_c   1.000
_cell.angle_alpha   90.00
_cell.angle_beta   90.00
_cell.angle_gamma   90.00
#
_symmetry.space_group_name_H-M   'P 1'
#
loop_
_entity.id
_entity.type
_entity.pdbx_description
1 polymer ?
#
loop_
_entity_poly.entity_id
_entity_poly.type
_entity_poly.pdbx_seq_one_letter_code
_entity_poly.pdbx_strand_id
1 'polypeptide(L)'
;EYISEVPNSETILIFADLEQESDEFSSIISELTTTNTILKVDYLSLAKDMNNPSAQSYAERILSIIGTYESDSLHIIANGFGTVVASHFLNSSGSKVQSLTLFEPEGVLEFELLGGYHLNRGVYQINNAISWSVRNLLPDFGFFEFTWLNDLYSRTRLNTDLRQVPSLYNRIQTPTIIINPKRNAESVNRISSELNRLIVTSDLLNAASGRNSSTELIQSFINNPTIADRDVSVSRKVKALIPFSYSKIINAEGWILTGLMLLIIFSTFISEDLACIGAGLMVSRGLMSFFPAVAACYIGIFVGDILVYLSGKWLGKNAINKFPFKWFITEKDIQRSNQWFQAKGPIIILISRFIPGTRFPTYFSAGIIGASFWMFIFYFGIASLLWTPAIVSLAMVLGNELILYFSVYQDYALWVLMGTILFVLFVLKVIIPLFTFKGRRLLYGKINRLIRWEFWSIYVLYTPIVLYSLVLWIRFRKITVVTAANPGMEEGGFKGESKNEILKKIESNDSVARFKYLDSENTSTELIDSALSFMETNSLEFPIVLKPDKGERGKGVQIIKDMDELKFNLSNLSESHILQEFIEGKEFGVFYYRYPGNKHGNIFSITKKHKLSVTGDGRQTLEQLILRDSRAVFMAQTHFNKHLDDLYSIPKQGEKVILTELGTHSRGSLFLDGSELISDNLIKKIDEISKNFKGGFYFGRYDLITGSGEELTNGENIKVIELNGVTSESTNIYDPKHSFIFAVRTLMRQWRIAFEIGAQNHKSGVSIPSFKHMISVIFSS
;
A
#
# COMPACT_ATOMS: atom_id res chain seq x y z
N GLU A 1 41.03 -23.56 20.03
CA GLU A 1 41.03 -24.95 20.52
C GLU A 1 42.25 -25.71 19.96
N TYR A 2 42.96 -26.43 20.81
CA TYR A 2 44.03 -27.32 20.39
C TYR A 2 43.43 -28.62 19.84
N ILE A 3 43.80 -29.00 18.61
CA ILE A 3 43.47 -30.32 18.07
C ILE A 3 44.63 -31.31 18.26
N SER A 4 45.88 -30.83 18.11
CA SER A 4 47.07 -31.63 18.33
C SER A 4 48.21 -30.74 18.84
N GLU A 5 49.10 -31.31 19.67
CA GLU A 5 50.33 -30.70 20.11
C GLU A 5 51.49 -31.68 19.82
N VAL A 6 52.38 -31.30 18.92
CA VAL A 6 53.52 -32.11 18.52
C VAL A 6 54.80 -31.34 18.88
N PRO A 7 55.64 -31.84 19.77
CA PRO A 7 56.88 -31.14 20.21
C PRO A 7 57.80 -30.84 19.01
N ASN A 8 58.31 -29.61 18.97
CA ASN A 8 59.24 -29.15 17.92
C ASN A 8 58.70 -29.20 16.49
N SER A 9 57.39 -29.14 16.34
CA SER A 9 56.75 -29.08 15.01
C SER A 9 56.28 -27.63 14.66
N GLU A 10 55.99 -27.42 13.37
CA GLU A 10 55.40 -26.14 12.92
C GLU A 10 54.00 -25.97 13.49
N THR A 11 53.64 -24.72 13.80
CA THR A 11 52.32 -24.37 14.35
C THR A 11 51.38 -23.91 13.22
N ILE A 12 50.27 -24.60 13.07
CA ILE A 12 49.24 -24.29 12.05
C ILE A 12 48.00 -23.74 12.73
N LEU A 13 47.59 -22.54 12.31
CA LEU A 13 46.31 -21.95 12.70
C LEU A 13 45.28 -22.18 11.61
N ILE A 14 44.20 -22.87 11.96
CA ILE A 14 43.12 -23.21 11.04
C ILE A 14 41.92 -22.26 11.23
N PHE A 15 41.58 -21.54 10.17
CA PHE A 15 40.35 -20.78 10.00
C PHE A 15 39.36 -21.63 9.18
N ALA A 16 38.54 -22.39 9.86
CA ALA A 16 37.54 -23.25 9.23
C ALA A 16 36.38 -22.45 8.61
N ASP A 17 35.55 -23.10 7.83
CA ASP A 17 34.29 -22.48 7.39
C ASP A 17 33.33 -22.31 8.57
N LEU A 18 32.47 -21.30 8.47
CA LEU A 18 31.46 -21.00 9.49
C LEU A 18 30.23 -21.91 9.36
N GLU A 19 29.93 -22.40 8.14
CA GLU A 19 28.72 -23.17 7.85
C GLU A 19 28.95 -24.67 8.03
N GLN A 20 29.77 -25.26 7.18
CA GLN A 20 30.10 -26.68 7.21
C GLN A 20 31.43 -26.95 6.52
N GLU A 21 32.29 -27.71 7.16
CA GLU A 21 33.55 -28.16 6.55
C GLU A 21 33.30 -29.25 5.53
N SER A 22 34.01 -29.21 4.39
CA SER A 22 33.99 -30.30 3.41
C SER A 22 34.72 -31.53 3.95
N ASP A 23 34.26 -32.72 3.57
CA ASP A 23 34.89 -34.00 3.91
C ASP A 23 36.37 -34.03 3.52
N GLU A 24 36.72 -33.42 2.37
CA GLU A 24 38.11 -33.33 1.89
C GLU A 24 38.95 -32.46 2.85
N PHE A 25 38.44 -31.32 3.32
CA PHE A 25 39.14 -30.45 4.22
C PHE A 25 39.35 -31.11 5.60
N SER A 26 38.33 -31.79 6.12
CA SER A 26 38.39 -32.52 7.37
C SER A 26 39.45 -33.68 7.32
N SER A 27 39.56 -34.36 6.15
CA SER A 27 40.60 -35.37 5.94
C SER A 27 41.99 -34.75 5.94
N ILE A 28 42.20 -33.61 5.27
CA ILE A 28 43.46 -32.88 5.25
C ILE A 28 43.88 -32.49 6.68
N ILE A 29 42.98 -31.97 7.49
CA ILE A 29 43.29 -31.64 8.88
C ILE A 29 43.71 -32.87 9.65
N SER A 30 42.96 -33.97 9.54
CA SER A 30 43.26 -35.24 10.25
C SER A 30 44.65 -35.77 9.89
N GLU A 31 45.10 -35.67 8.64
CA GLU A 31 46.44 -36.09 8.24
C GLU A 31 47.52 -35.14 8.82
N LEU A 32 47.31 -33.82 8.78
CA LEU A 32 48.25 -32.83 9.31
C LEU A 32 48.43 -32.89 10.83
N THR A 33 47.45 -33.41 11.60
CA THR A 33 47.56 -33.59 13.03
C THR A 33 48.66 -34.54 13.45
N THR A 34 49.12 -35.40 12.60
CA THR A 34 50.18 -36.38 12.88
C THR A 34 51.59 -35.76 12.87
N THR A 35 51.76 -34.61 12.23
CA THR A 35 53.08 -34.01 11.98
C THR A 35 53.23 -32.60 12.50
N ASN A 36 52.13 -31.92 12.81
CA ASN A 36 52.15 -30.51 13.17
C ASN A 36 51.31 -30.21 14.42
N THR A 37 51.61 -29.09 15.10
CA THR A 37 50.78 -28.54 16.14
C THR A 37 49.62 -27.77 15.47
N ILE A 38 48.37 -28.13 15.78
CA ILE A 38 47.20 -27.55 15.16
C ILE A 38 46.32 -26.81 16.15
N LEU A 39 46.08 -25.53 15.86
CA LEU A 39 45.15 -24.66 16.55
C LEU A 39 43.96 -24.36 15.61
N LYS A 40 42.75 -24.78 15.97
CA LYS A 40 41.55 -24.51 15.18
C LYS A 40 40.69 -23.44 15.83
N VAL A 41 40.19 -22.52 15.02
CA VAL A 41 39.30 -21.46 15.48
C VAL A 41 37.88 -22.04 15.68
N ASP A 42 37.36 -21.91 16.92
CA ASP A 42 35.96 -22.20 17.23
C ASP A 42 35.13 -20.90 17.24
N TYR A 43 34.49 -20.62 16.10
CA TYR A 43 33.66 -19.44 15.93
C TYR A 43 32.44 -19.41 16.84
N LEU A 44 31.89 -20.58 17.20
CA LEU A 44 30.72 -20.68 18.07
C LEU A 44 31.04 -20.20 19.49
N SER A 45 32.16 -20.65 20.01
CA SER A 45 32.62 -20.22 21.35
C SER A 45 32.98 -18.73 21.35
N LEU A 46 33.65 -18.25 20.32
CA LEU A 46 34.01 -16.82 20.21
C LEU A 46 32.77 -15.91 20.06
N ALA A 47 31.74 -16.37 19.36
CA ALA A 47 30.53 -15.59 19.14
C ALA A 47 29.69 -15.35 20.40
N LYS A 48 29.81 -16.24 21.43
CA LYS A 48 29.04 -16.10 22.68
C LYS A 48 29.30 -14.78 23.39
N ASP A 49 30.51 -14.25 23.25
CA ASP A 49 30.95 -13.02 23.91
C ASP A 49 30.87 -11.78 22.99
N MET A 50 30.33 -11.94 21.80
CA MET A 50 30.27 -10.87 20.78
C MET A 50 28.84 -10.40 20.52
N ASN A 51 28.58 -9.09 20.66
CA ASN A 51 27.28 -8.51 20.30
C ASN A 51 27.01 -8.50 18.79
N ASN A 52 28.06 -8.25 17.99
CA ASN A 52 27.98 -8.15 16.54
C ASN A 52 29.12 -8.94 15.88
N PRO A 53 28.98 -10.27 15.73
CA PRO A 53 30.01 -11.09 15.10
C PRO A 53 30.21 -10.69 13.64
N SER A 54 31.45 -10.47 13.23
CA SER A 54 31.87 -10.16 11.85
C SER A 54 33.26 -10.74 11.59
N ALA A 55 33.69 -10.87 10.33
CA ALA A 55 35.00 -11.35 10.01
C ALA A 55 36.11 -10.52 10.70
N GLN A 56 35.93 -9.20 10.75
CA GLN A 56 36.87 -8.30 11.42
C GLN A 56 36.91 -8.56 12.95
N SER A 57 35.75 -8.64 13.61
CA SER A 57 35.68 -8.84 15.06
C SER A 57 36.24 -10.20 15.47
N TYR A 58 36.05 -11.24 14.67
CA TYR A 58 36.70 -12.53 14.88
C TYR A 58 38.23 -12.41 14.77
N ALA A 59 38.73 -11.78 13.69
CA ALA A 59 40.15 -11.60 13.47
C ALA A 59 40.83 -10.85 14.65
N GLU A 60 40.20 -9.74 15.11
CA GLU A 60 40.69 -8.97 16.27
C GLU A 60 40.73 -9.81 17.57
N ARG A 61 39.69 -10.61 17.81
CA ARG A 61 39.62 -11.48 18.99
C ARG A 61 40.66 -12.58 18.94
N ILE A 62 40.82 -13.24 17.79
CA ILE A 62 41.83 -14.28 17.58
C ILE A 62 43.22 -13.69 17.74
N LEU A 63 43.47 -12.49 17.22
CA LEU A 63 44.76 -11.81 17.37
C LEU A 63 45.07 -11.53 18.87
N SER A 64 44.07 -11.11 19.66
CA SER A 64 44.25 -10.88 21.10
C SER A 64 44.60 -12.16 21.89
N ILE A 65 44.12 -13.32 21.40
CA ILE A 65 44.44 -14.63 22.04
C ILE A 65 45.81 -15.12 21.58
N ILE A 66 46.09 -15.05 20.27
CA ILE A 66 47.37 -15.56 19.71
C ILE A 66 48.52 -14.60 19.96
N GLY A 67 48.27 -13.28 20.14
CA GLY A 67 49.32 -12.31 20.51
C GLY A 67 50.04 -12.61 21.82
N THR A 68 49.49 -13.47 22.67
CA THR A 68 50.12 -14.01 23.90
C THR A 68 50.91 -15.29 23.64
N TYR A 69 50.92 -15.81 22.41
CA TYR A 69 51.57 -17.05 22.03
C TYR A 69 52.97 -16.77 21.47
N GLU A 70 54.00 -17.27 22.11
CA GLU A 70 55.39 -17.21 21.66
C GLU A 70 55.67 -18.35 20.68
N SER A 71 55.30 -18.19 19.39
CA SER A 71 55.69 -19.11 18.31
C SER A 71 56.50 -18.33 17.29
N ASP A 72 57.71 -18.83 16.99
CA ASP A 72 58.58 -18.22 15.97
C ASP A 72 58.11 -18.51 14.52
N SER A 73 57.28 -19.54 14.31
CA SER A 73 56.74 -19.94 12.99
C SER A 73 55.24 -20.24 13.07
N LEU A 74 54.43 -19.40 12.45
CA LEU A 74 52.99 -19.58 12.34
C LEU A 74 52.59 -19.74 10.88
N HIS A 75 51.86 -20.82 10.56
CA HIS A 75 51.25 -21.09 9.26
C HIS A 75 49.74 -20.98 9.36
N ILE A 76 49.09 -20.49 8.33
CA ILE A 76 47.63 -20.35 8.28
C ILE A 76 47.07 -21.24 7.19
N ILE A 77 46.04 -22.01 7.55
CA ILE A 77 45.17 -22.70 6.57
C ILE A 77 43.75 -22.21 6.78
N ALA A 78 43.13 -21.70 5.70
CA ALA A 78 41.79 -21.12 5.76
C ALA A 78 40.86 -21.76 4.73
N ASN A 79 39.61 -22.04 5.11
CA ASN A 79 38.58 -22.65 4.28
C ASN A 79 37.29 -21.83 4.30
N GLY A 80 36.62 -21.72 3.15
CA GLY A 80 35.34 -21.04 3.01
C GLY A 80 35.35 -19.61 3.55
N PHE A 81 34.37 -19.26 4.41
CA PHE A 81 34.32 -17.95 5.06
C PHE A 81 35.54 -17.68 5.96
N GLY A 82 36.21 -18.73 6.46
CA GLY A 82 37.46 -18.58 7.21
C GLY A 82 38.55 -17.87 6.42
N THR A 83 38.55 -17.91 5.08
CA THR A 83 39.49 -17.16 4.26
C THR A 83 39.29 -15.64 4.35
N VAL A 84 38.05 -15.19 4.53
CA VAL A 84 37.73 -13.79 4.77
C VAL A 84 38.24 -13.35 6.15
N VAL A 85 38.03 -14.17 7.18
CA VAL A 85 38.56 -13.89 8.54
C VAL A 85 40.09 -13.86 8.54
N ALA A 86 40.75 -14.83 7.88
CA ALA A 86 42.20 -14.88 7.72
C ALA A 86 42.77 -13.63 7.02
N SER A 87 42.02 -13.08 6.02
CA SER A 87 42.44 -11.85 5.33
C SER A 87 42.47 -10.62 6.27
N HIS A 88 41.47 -10.48 7.16
CA HIS A 88 41.45 -9.45 8.20
C HIS A 88 42.56 -9.69 9.23
N PHE A 89 42.75 -10.92 9.67
CA PHE A 89 43.81 -11.30 10.63
C PHE A 89 45.20 -10.93 10.11
N LEU A 90 45.54 -11.30 8.88
CA LEU A 90 46.84 -11.03 8.26
C LEU A 90 47.11 -9.53 8.12
N ASN A 91 46.09 -8.74 7.77
CA ASN A 91 46.24 -7.28 7.69
C ASN A 91 46.45 -6.60 9.05
N SER A 92 46.09 -7.26 10.13
CA SER A 92 46.21 -6.75 11.51
C SER A 92 47.40 -7.33 12.29
N SER A 93 47.90 -8.52 11.91
CA SER A 93 48.91 -9.28 12.69
C SER A 93 50.36 -8.91 12.38
N GLY A 94 50.61 -8.11 11.35
CA GLY A 94 52.01 -7.86 10.93
C GLY A 94 52.72 -9.11 10.38
N SER A 95 54.08 -9.10 10.37
CA SER A 95 54.93 -10.07 9.62
C SER A 95 55.19 -11.42 10.31
N LYS A 96 54.38 -11.88 11.28
CA LYS A 96 54.64 -13.13 12.03
C LYS A 96 54.19 -14.42 11.29
N VAL A 97 53.45 -14.33 10.18
CA VAL A 97 52.91 -15.49 9.49
C VAL A 97 53.81 -15.86 8.31
N GLN A 98 54.29 -17.13 8.32
CA GLN A 98 55.25 -17.67 7.32
C GLN A 98 54.58 -18.08 6.01
N SER A 99 53.39 -18.69 6.07
CA SER A 99 52.65 -19.12 4.87
C SER A 99 51.14 -19.06 5.06
N LEU A 100 50.44 -18.91 3.95
CA LEU A 100 48.98 -18.90 3.88
C LEU A 100 48.51 -19.94 2.86
N THR A 101 47.61 -20.82 3.25
CA THR A 101 46.94 -21.78 2.38
C THR A 101 45.44 -21.42 2.36
N LEU A 102 44.90 -21.14 1.16
CA LEU A 102 43.48 -20.88 0.95
C LEU A 102 42.84 -22.08 0.28
N PHE A 103 41.87 -22.71 0.89
CA PHE A 103 41.13 -23.86 0.39
C PHE A 103 39.66 -23.44 0.22
N GLU A 104 39.10 -23.66 -0.98
CA GLU A 104 37.73 -23.20 -1.33
C GLU A 104 37.43 -21.74 -0.88
N PRO A 105 38.25 -20.78 -1.33
CA PRO A 105 38.19 -19.45 -0.78
C PRO A 105 36.93 -18.68 -1.18
N GLU A 106 36.56 -17.72 -0.30
CA GLU A 106 35.45 -16.79 -0.47
C GLU A 106 35.89 -15.33 -0.42
N GLY A 107 34.94 -14.39 -0.54
CA GLY A 107 35.17 -12.96 -0.34
C GLY A 107 35.30 -12.16 -1.62
N VAL A 108 34.97 -12.72 -2.76
CA VAL A 108 34.78 -12.00 -4.03
C VAL A 108 33.28 -11.84 -4.27
N LEU A 109 32.75 -10.70 -3.83
CA LEU A 109 31.32 -10.39 -3.77
C LEU A 109 30.57 -10.65 -5.08
N GLU A 110 31.22 -10.41 -6.21
CA GLU A 110 30.67 -10.56 -7.55
C GLU A 110 30.33 -12.00 -7.92
N PHE A 111 30.94 -12.98 -7.26
CA PHE A 111 30.69 -14.41 -7.45
C PHE A 111 29.83 -15.02 -6.34
N GLU A 112 29.48 -14.25 -5.30
CA GLU A 112 28.63 -14.74 -4.23
C GLU A 112 27.15 -14.52 -4.51
N LEU A 113 26.30 -15.53 -4.26
CA LEU A 113 24.85 -15.51 -4.37
C LEU A 113 24.33 -14.71 -5.60
N LEU A 114 23.82 -13.48 -5.35
CA LEU A 114 23.25 -12.62 -6.38
C LEU A 114 24.27 -11.59 -6.92
N GLY A 115 25.54 -11.67 -6.55
CA GLY A 115 26.61 -10.80 -7.04
C GLY A 115 26.52 -9.32 -6.65
N GLY A 116 25.62 -8.97 -5.77
CA GLY A 116 25.42 -7.58 -5.34
C GLY A 116 25.36 -7.44 -3.83
N TYR A 117 26.09 -6.46 -3.26
CA TYR A 117 26.16 -6.24 -1.82
C TYR A 117 24.78 -6.14 -1.14
N HIS A 118 23.89 -5.27 -1.64
CA HIS A 118 22.56 -5.09 -1.05
C HIS A 118 21.63 -6.28 -1.29
N LEU A 119 21.76 -6.94 -2.45
CA LEU A 119 20.94 -8.12 -2.78
C LEU A 119 21.33 -9.29 -1.89
N ASN A 120 22.63 -9.56 -1.72
CA ASN A 120 23.13 -10.60 -0.83
C ASN A 120 22.71 -10.34 0.63
N ARG A 121 22.84 -9.10 1.11
CA ARG A 121 22.33 -8.71 2.44
C ARG A 121 20.84 -8.95 2.59
N GLY A 122 20.03 -8.68 1.56
CA GLY A 122 18.60 -8.98 1.55
C GLY A 122 18.32 -10.47 1.75
N VAL A 123 19.08 -11.34 1.08
CA VAL A 123 18.97 -12.81 1.27
C VAL A 123 19.33 -13.20 2.70
N TYR A 124 20.43 -12.69 3.26
CA TYR A 124 20.83 -12.98 4.64
C TYR A 124 19.83 -12.43 5.66
N GLN A 125 19.22 -11.27 5.43
CA GLN A 125 18.15 -10.73 6.28
C GLN A 125 16.91 -11.64 6.29
N ILE A 126 16.50 -12.11 5.10
CA ILE A 126 15.37 -13.05 4.97
C ILE A 126 15.70 -14.36 5.70
N ASN A 127 16.90 -14.90 5.49
CA ASN A 127 17.33 -16.13 6.14
C ASN A 127 17.37 -15.98 7.67
N ASN A 128 17.88 -14.87 8.17
CA ASN A 128 17.88 -14.55 9.60
C ASN A 128 16.45 -14.43 10.15
N ALA A 129 15.54 -13.76 9.43
CA ALA A 129 14.13 -13.65 9.83
C ALA A 129 13.41 -15.01 9.84
N ILE A 130 13.71 -15.90 8.88
CA ILE A 130 13.18 -17.27 8.85
C ILE A 130 13.69 -18.06 10.05
N SER A 131 15.01 -18.04 10.29
CA SER A 131 15.64 -18.75 11.43
C SER A 131 15.10 -18.25 12.77
N TRP A 132 14.92 -16.95 12.93
CA TRP A 132 14.28 -16.36 14.10
C TRP A 132 12.83 -16.82 14.26
N SER A 133 12.06 -16.82 13.16
CA SER A 133 10.65 -17.24 13.17
C SER A 133 10.50 -18.71 13.54
N VAL A 134 11.32 -19.58 12.95
CA VAL A 134 11.32 -21.02 13.27
C VAL A 134 11.60 -21.23 14.75
N ARG A 135 12.63 -20.55 15.29
CA ARG A 135 13.05 -20.70 16.69
C ARG A 135 12.04 -20.16 17.70
N ASN A 136 11.32 -19.08 17.38
CA ASN A 136 10.43 -18.41 18.33
C ASN A 136 8.94 -18.74 18.17
N LEU A 137 8.53 -19.22 16.99
CA LEU A 137 7.11 -19.45 16.69
C LEU A 137 6.75 -20.94 16.55
N LEU A 138 7.74 -21.82 16.34
CA LEU A 138 7.49 -23.25 16.18
C LEU A 138 7.98 -24.03 17.43
N PRO A 139 7.31 -25.14 17.78
CA PRO A 139 7.84 -26.06 18.80
C PRO A 139 9.18 -26.66 18.36
N ASP A 140 10.04 -26.98 19.33
CA ASP A 140 11.32 -27.65 19.04
C ASP A 140 11.11 -29.09 18.55
N PHE A 141 11.33 -29.30 17.25
CA PHE A 141 11.34 -30.62 16.62
C PHE A 141 12.77 -31.16 16.36
N GLY A 142 13.77 -30.66 17.08
CA GLY A 142 15.18 -31.01 16.88
C GLY A 142 15.91 -30.12 15.87
N PHE A 143 15.33 -29.00 15.45
CA PHE A 143 15.93 -28.07 14.48
C PHE A 143 16.60 -26.85 15.11
N PHE A 144 16.61 -26.69 16.43
CA PHE A 144 17.10 -25.48 17.07
C PHE A 144 18.61 -25.29 16.92
N GLU A 145 19.40 -26.35 16.96
CA GLU A 145 20.84 -26.24 16.72
C GLU A 145 21.13 -25.75 15.30
N PHE A 146 20.48 -26.35 14.31
CA PHE A 146 20.61 -25.92 12.92
C PHE A 146 20.15 -24.46 12.70
N THR A 147 19.05 -24.07 13.29
CA THR A 147 18.55 -22.69 13.16
C THR A 147 19.44 -21.69 13.89
N TRP A 148 20.12 -22.10 14.95
CA TRP A 148 21.05 -21.24 15.66
C TRP A 148 22.37 -21.03 14.88
N LEU A 149 22.91 -22.06 14.27
CA LEU A 149 24.06 -22.00 13.36
C LEU A 149 23.77 -21.12 12.14
N ASN A 150 22.61 -21.31 11.52
CA ASN A 150 22.17 -20.53 10.37
C ASN A 150 21.92 -19.04 10.71
N ASP A 151 21.42 -18.75 11.90
CA ASP A 151 21.27 -17.38 12.44
C ASP A 151 22.65 -16.72 12.65
N LEU A 152 23.62 -17.45 13.26
CA LEU A 152 24.99 -16.95 13.44
C LEU A 152 25.69 -16.68 12.11
N TYR A 153 25.57 -17.60 11.16
CA TYR A 153 26.09 -17.46 9.80
C TYR A 153 25.53 -16.21 9.12
N SER A 154 24.20 -16.08 9.11
CA SER A 154 23.54 -14.94 8.47
C SER A 154 23.90 -13.60 9.13
N ARG A 155 23.97 -13.54 10.45
CA ARG A 155 24.37 -12.32 11.20
C ARG A 155 25.83 -11.96 10.94
N THR A 156 26.72 -12.93 10.95
CA THR A 156 28.15 -12.69 10.67
C THR A 156 28.36 -12.13 9.29
N ARG A 157 27.67 -12.67 8.29
CA ARG A 157 27.70 -12.17 6.91
C ARG A 157 27.06 -10.78 6.77
N LEU A 158 25.98 -10.50 7.48
CA LEU A 158 25.36 -9.18 7.51
C LEU A 158 26.27 -8.11 8.13
N ASN A 159 27.07 -8.47 9.13
CA ASN A 159 27.97 -7.54 9.81
C ASN A 159 29.34 -7.41 9.13
N THR A 160 29.65 -8.29 8.15
CA THR A 160 30.91 -8.26 7.41
C THR A 160 30.74 -7.42 6.12
N ASP A 161 31.59 -6.42 5.93
CA ASP A 161 31.61 -5.63 4.69
C ASP A 161 32.50 -6.27 3.63
N LEU A 162 31.90 -7.15 2.82
CA LEU A 162 32.59 -7.88 1.76
C LEU A 162 33.17 -6.98 0.65
N ARG A 163 32.75 -5.69 0.56
CA ARG A 163 33.30 -4.73 -0.43
C ARG A 163 34.77 -4.39 -0.16
N GLN A 164 35.20 -4.52 1.10
CA GLN A 164 36.57 -4.22 1.51
C GLN A 164 37.52 -5.40 1.33
N VAL A 165 36.98 -6.62 1.27
CA VAL A 165 37.76 -7.88 1.30
C VAL A 165 38.74 -7.99 0.10
N PRO A 166 38.38 -7.62 -1.15
CA PRO A 166 39.35 -7.62 -2.26
C PRO A 166 40.57 -6.74 -1.99
N SER A 167 40.40 -5.62 -1.31
CA SER A 167 41.50 -4.73 -0.94
C SER A 167 42.41 -5.34 0.16
N LEU A 168 41.84 -6.16 1.05
CA LEU A 168 42.59 -6.88 2.06
C LEU A 168 43.44 -7.97 1.42
N TYR A 169 42.89 -8.75 0.49
CA TYR A 169 43.63 -9.74 -0.26
C TYR A 169 44.79 -9.12 -1.05
N ASN A 170 44.58 -7.96 -1.67
CA ASN A 170 45.64 -7.27 -2.42
C ASN A 170 46.82 -6.80 -1.54
N ARG A 171 46.61 -6.62 -0.23
CA ARG A 171 47.66 -6.23 0.72
C ARG A 171 48.47 -7.39 1.28
N ILE A 172 48.05 -8.64 1.06
CA ILE A 172 48.73 -9.82 1.56
C ILE A 172 50.09 -9.95 0.85
N GLN A 173 51.15 -9.98 1.64
CA GLN A 173 52.53 -10.21 1.18
C GLN A 173 53.07 -11.58 1.59
N THR A 174 52.36 -12.30 2.45
CA THR A 174 52.69 -13.66 2.85
C THR A 174 52.62 -14.61 1.69
N PRO A 175 53.63 -15.49 1.51
CA PRO A 175 53.59 -16.56 0.51
C PRO A 175 52.28 -17.33 0.62
N THR A 176 51.54 -17.44 -0.50
CA THR A 176 50.16 -17.98 -0.48
C THR A 176 50.01 -19.05 -1.53
N ILE A 177 49.40 -20.18 -1.18
CA ILE A 177 48.90 -21.17 -2.14
C ILE A 177 47.35 -21.18 -2.06
N ILE A 178 46.72 -21.27 -3.24
CA ILE A 178 45.30 -21.40 -3.41
C ILE A 178 45.01 -22.79 -3.97
N ILE A 179 44.24 -23.60 -3.28
CA ILE A 179 43.96 -24.98 -3.64
C ILE A 179 42.49 -25.13 -4.01
N ASN A 180 42.25 -25.63 -5.24
CA ASN A 180 40.93 -26.02 -5.68
C ASN A 180 40.71 -27.52 -5.44
N PRO A 181 39.62 -27.96 -4.80
CA PRO A 181 39.33 -29.37 -4.56
C PRO A 181 39.00 -30.14 -5.85
N LYS A 182 39.02 -31.48 -5.76
CA LYS A 182 38.79 -32.38 -6.91
C LYS A 182 37.40 -32.30 -7.53
N ARG A 183 36.37 -31.91 -6.75
CA ARG A 183 34.99 -31.72 -7.23
C ARG A 183 34.59 -30.23 -7.12
N ASN A 184 34.79 -29.48 -8.19
CA ASN A 184 34.57 -28.04 -8.14
C ASN A 184 33.24 -27.62 -8.73
N ALA A 185 32.54 -26.76 -7.96
CA ALA A 185 31.63 -25.82 -8.58
C ALA A 185 32.44 -24.80 -9.38
N GLU A 186 31.99 -24.44 -10.57
CA GLU A 186 32.64 -23.47 -11.46
C GLU A 186 32.87 -22.10 -10.78
N SER A 187 32.02 -21.76 -9.81
CA SER A 187 32.15 -20.56 -8.98
C SER A 187 33.41 -20.54 -8.14
N VAL A 188 33.79 -21.66 -7.52
CA VAL A 188 35.02 -21.77 -6.70
C VAL A 188 36.27 -21.56 -7.54
N ASN A 189 36.31 -22.15 -8.76
CA ASN A 189 37.41 -21.93 -9.68
C ASN A 189 37.59 -20.48 -10.11
N ARG A 190 36.44 -19.75 -10.27
CA ARG A 190 36.47 -18.33 -10.65
C ARG A 190 36.96 -17.47 -9.49
N ILE A 191 36.47 -17.71 -8.24
CA ILE A 191 36.94 -17.03 -7.05
C ILE A 191 38.44 -17.25 -6.85
N SER A 192 38.90 -18.50 -6.92
CA SER A 192 40.30 -18.84 -6.78
C SER A 192 41.19 -18.18 -7.83
N SER A 193 40.75 -18.13 -9.09
CA SER A 193 41.44 -17.42 -10.16
C SER A 193 41.51 -15.92 -9.93
N GLU A 194 40.45 -15.32 -9.41
CA GLU A 194 40.42 -13.90 -9.10
C GLU A 194 41.29 -13.57 -7.88
N LEU A 195 41.29 -14.41 -6.83
CA LEU A 195 42.20 -14.25 -5.68
C LEU A 195 43.66 -14.41 -6.06
N ASN A 196 43.98 -15.35 -6.97
CA ASN A 196 45.33 -15.49 -7.52
C ASN A 196 45.77 -14.25 -8.33
N ARG A 197 44.82 -13.50 -8.91
CA ARG A 197 45.06 -12.20 -9.54
C ARG A 197 45.31 -11.11 -8.49
N LEU A 198 44.53 -11.10 -7.41
CA LEU A 198 44.58 -10.06 -6.35
C LEU A 198 45.80 -10.23 -5.44
N ILE A 199 46.13 -11.46 -5.03
CA ILE A 199 47.25 -11.76 -4.14
C ILE A 199 48.53 -11.94 -4.99
N VAL A 200 49.34 -10.92 -5.00
CA VAL A 200 50.54 -10.89 -5.87
C VAL A 200 51.55 -12.04 -5.58
N THR A 201 51.58 -12.48 -4.32
CA THR A 201 52.45 -13.56 -3.81
C THR A 201 51.74 -14.91 -3.75
N SER A 202 50.83 -15.22 -4.67
CA SER A 202 50.07 -16.47 -4.66
C SER A 202 50.33 -17.35 -5.85
N ASP A 203 50.20 -18.68 -5.66
CA ASP A 203 50.11 -19.69 -6.69
C ASP A 203 48.80 -20.47 -6.61
N LEU A 204 48.18 -20.71 -7.78
CA LEU A 204 46.95 -21.50 -7.89
C LEU A 204 47.25 -22.94 -8.27
N LEU A 205 46.89 -23.84 -7.35
CA LEU A 205 47.12 -25.29 -7.53
C LEU A 205 45.77 -26.01 -7.68
N ASN A 206 45.66 -26.83 -8.72
CA ASN A 206 44.49 -27.68 -8.95
C ASN A 206 44.78 -29.11 -8.45
N ALA A 207 44.10 -29.54 -7.39
CA ALA A 207 44.25 -30.88 -6.83
C ALA A 207 43.91 -32.02 -7.82
N ALA A 208 43.14 -31.72 -8.87
CA ALA A 208 42.75 -32.67 -9.91
C ALA A 208 43.86 -33.00 -10.92
N SER A 209 44.92 -32.21 -11.01
CA SER A 209 45.94 -32.30 -12.06
C SER A 209 47.28 -32.98 -11.69
N GLY A 210 47.39 -33.38 -10.38
CA GLY A 210 48.65 -33.95 -9.87
C GLY A 210 48.54 -35.37 -9.28
N ARG A 211 49.68 -36.06 -9.17
CA ARG A 211 49.81 -37.37 -8.48
C ARG A 211 49.81 -37.26 -6.96
N ASN A 212 50.03 -36.08 -6.41
CA ASN A 212 50.14 -35.81 -4.97
C ASN A 212 48.81 -35.46 -4.36
N SER A 213 48.55 -35.88 -3.11
CA SER A 213 47.36 -35.48 -2.37
C SER A 213 47.42 -33.99 -2.01
N SER A 214 46.25 -33.36 -1.80
CA SER A 214 46.19 -31.99 -1.32
C SER A 214 46.99 -31.77 -0.02
N THR A 215 47.04 -32.77 0.83
CA THR A 215 47.81 -32.78 2.12
C THR A 215 49.31 -32.72 1.87
N GLU A 216 49.84 -33.53 0.91
CA GLU A 216 51.26 -33.51 0.58
C GLU A 216 51.72 -32.16 0.03
N LEU A 217 50.89 -31.52 -0.79
CA LEU A 217 51.15 -30.18 -1.30
C LEU A 217 51.21 -29.14 -0.17
N ILE A 218 50.24 -29.18 0.75
CA ILE A 218 50.19 -28.27 1.90
C ILE A 218 51.39 -28.50 2.82
N GLN A 219 51.73 -29.76 3.15
CA GLN A 219 52.86 -30.07 4.01
C GLN A 219 54.21 -29.66 3.37
N SER A 220 54.38 -29.86 2.05
CA SER A 220 55.59 -29.42 1.37
C SER A 220 55.72 -27.89 1.37
N PHE A 221 54.63 -27.20 1.28
CA PHE A 221 54.60 -25.72 1.30
C PHE A 221 54.84 -25.18 2.73
N ILE A 222 54.32 -25.82 3.78
CA ILE A 222 54.60 -25.46 5.17
C ILE A 222 56.10 -25.60 5.44
N ASN A 223 56.73 -26.73 5.01
CA ASN A 223 58.14 -26.98 5.25
C ASN A 223 59.05 -26.01 4.44
N ASN A 224 58.61 -25.54 3.30
CA ASN A 224 59.37 -24.56 2.49
C ASN A 224 58.43 -23.58 1.82
N PRO A 225 58.04 -22.48 2.47
CA PRO A 225 57.06 -21.51 1.98
C PRO A 225 57.65 -20.63 0.87
N THR A 226 58.09 -21.22 -0.21
CA THR A 226 58.62 -20.49 -1.38
C THR A 226 57.71 -20.65 -2.57
N ILE A 227 57.41 -19.55 -3.24
CA ILE A 227 56.65 -19.51 -4.48
C ILE A 227 57.64 -19.52 -5.63
N ALA A 228 57.41 -20.36 -6.64
CA ALA A 228 58.35 -20.69 -7.69
C ALA A 228 58.77 -19.49 -8.59
N ASP A 229 58.01 -18.41 -8.62
CA ASP A 229 58.28 -17.27 -9.48
C ASP A 229 58.47 -15.98 -8.61
N ARG A 230 59.70 -15.82 -8.09
CA ARG A 230 60.06 -14.74 -7.15
C ARG A 230 60.21 -13.37 -7.78
N ASP A 231 60.32 -13.25 -9.07
CA ASP A 231 60.21 -11.95 -9.74
C ASP A 231 58.74 -11.57 -9.83
N VAL A 232 58.25 -10.98 -8.74
CA VAL A 232 56.94 -10.29 -8.71
C VAL A 232 56.97 -9.26 -9.83
N SER A 233 56.70 -9.71 -11.02
CA SER A 233 56.78 -8.90 -12.22
C SER A 233 55.87 -7.67 -12.06
N VAL A 234 56.34 -6.51 -12.54
CA VAL A 234 55.55 -5.27 -12.58
C VAL A 234 54.16 -5.56 -13.22
N SER A 235 54.12 -6.48 -14.14
CA SER A 235 52.91 -6.97 -14.79
C SER A 235 51.89 -7.57 -13.80
N ARG A 236 52.30 -8.31 -12.79
CA ARG A 236 51.43 -8.94 -11.79
C ARG A 236 50.84 -7.89 -10.81
N LYS A 237 51.67 -6.95 -10.41
CA LYS A 237 51.24 -5.79 -9.58
C LYS A 237 50.21 -4.94 -10.32
N VAL A 238 50.44 -4.63 -11.59
CA VAL A 238 49.50 -3.87 -12.41
C VAL A 238 48.19 -4.64 -12.60
N LYS A 239 48.22 -5.95 -12.87
CA LYS A 239 47.02 -6.78 -12.99
C LYS A 239 46.20 -6.83 -11.68
N ALA A 240 46.88 -6.85 -10.53
CA ALA A 240 46.19 -6.85 -9.21
C ALA A 240 45.43 -5.57 -8.92
N LEU A 241 45.84 -4.42 -9.48
CA LEU A 241 45.20 -3.11 -9.33
C LEU A 241 44.02 -2.88 -10.29
N ILE A 242 43.86 -3.72 -11.31
CA ILE A 242 42.76 -3.59 -12.28
C ILE A 242 41.44 -3.91 -11.54
N PRO A 243 40.40 -3.04 -11.59
CA PRO A 243 39.09 -3.34 -11.04
C PRO A 243 38.47 -4.61 -11.65
N PHE A 244 37.61 -5.27 -10.91
CA PHE A 244 36.89 -6.44 -11.41
C PHE A 244 36.07 -6.09 -12.65
N SER A 245 36.19 -6.90 -13.71
CA SER A 245 35.43 -6.72 -14.95
C SER A 245 34.28 -7.70 -15.03
N TYR A 246 33.05 -7.20 -15.06
CA TYR A 246 31.84 -8.02 -15.23
C TYR A 246 31.78 -8.78 -16.56
N SER A 247 32.60 -8.41 -17.55
CA SER A 247 32.71 -9.17 -18.81
C SER A 247 33.27 -10.59 -18.64
N LYS A 248 33.80 -10.91 -17.45
CA LYS A 248 34.25 -12.27 -17.10
C LYS A 248 33.15 -13.16 -16.55
N ILE A 249 31.95 -12.62 -16.30
CA ILE A 249 30.78 -13.41 -15.90
C ILE A 249 30.25 -14.06 -17.19
N ILE A 250 30.38 -15.38 -17.30
CA ILE A 250 29.85 -16.13 -18.45
C ILE A 250 28.32 -16.14 -18.30
N ASN A 251 27.61 -15.89 -19.42
CA ASN A 251 26.13 -15.99 -19.46
C ASN A 251 25.68 -17.36 -18.93
N ALA A 252 24.63 -17.37 -18.16
CA ALA A 252 24.01 -18.63 -17.72
C ALA A 252 23.57 -19.45 -18.91
N GLU A 253 23.91 -20.74 -18.90
CA GLU A 253 23.58 -21.72 -19.96
C GLU A 253 22.87 -22.94 -19.34
N GLY A 254 22.24 -23.76 -20.20
CA GLY A 254 21.60 -25.00 -19.79
C GLY A 254 20.52 -24.81 -18.74
N TRP A 255 20.53 -25.63 -17.69
CA TRP A 255 19.51 -25.63 -16.64
C TRP A 255 19.47 -24.36 -15.80
N ILE A 256 20.59 -23.65 -15.63
CA ILE A 256 20.65 -22.38 -14.91
C ILE A 256 19.89 -21.30 -15.68
N LEU A 257 20.11 -21.21 -17.00
CA LEU A 257 19.37 -20.28 -17.86
C LEU A 257 17.86 -20.57 -17.81
N THR A 258 17.48 -21.84 -17.91
CA THR A 258 16.09 -22.27 -17.82
C THR A 258 15.48 -21.86 -16.47
N GLY A 259 16.21 -22.06 -15.37
CA GLY A 259 15.78 -21.64 -14.02
C GLY A 259 15.58 -20.13 -13.91
N LEU A 260 16.50 -19.32 -14.46
CA LEU A 260 16.38 -17.85 -14.49
C LEU A 260 15.19 -17.40 -15.35
N MET A 261 14.97 -18.03 -16.50
CA MET A 261 13.81 -17.74 -17.36
C MET A 261 12.50 -18.06 -16.64
N LEU A 262 12.40 -19.21 -15.96
CA LEU A 262 11.22 -19.55 -15.16
C LEU A 262 11.01 -18.54 -14.02
N LEU A 263 12.06 -18.14 -13.32
CA LEU A 263 11.99 -17.12 -12.27
C LEU A 263 11.43 -15.80 -12.83
N ILE A 264 11.91 -15.35 -13.98
CA ILE A 264 11.42 -14.14 -14.64
C ILE A 264 9.94 -14.32 -15.02
N ILE A 265 9.56 -15.46 -15.65
CA ILE A 265 8.18 -15.75 -16.02
C ILE A 265 7.25 -15.65 -14.79
N PHE A 266 7.61 -16.30 -13.68
CA PHE A 266 6.81 -16.21 -12.45
C PHE A 266 6.79 -14.80 -11.85
N SER A 267 7.89 -14.06 -11.91
CA SER A 267 7.97 -12.68 -11.42
C SER A 267 7.03 -11.74 -12.18
N THR A 268 6.75 -12.01 -13.48
CA THR A 268 5.80 -11.19 -14.26
C THR A 268 4.37 -11.25 -13.72
N PHE A 269 3.96 -12.35 -13.06
CA PHE A 269 2.64 -12.44 -12.44
C PHE A 269 2.50 -11.52 -11.21
N ILE A 270 3.62 -11.16 -10.57
CA ILE A 270 3.64 -10.21 -9.43
C ILE A 270 3.69 -8.78 -9.97
N SER A 271 4.65 -8.50 -10.85
CA SER A 271 4.81 -7.19 -11.49
C SER A 271 5.59 -7.33 -12.80
N GLU A 272 4.93 -7.10 -13.91
CA GLU A 272 5.53 -7.22 -15.24
C GLU A 272 6.65 -6.20 -15.46
N ASP A 273 6.42 -4.95 -15.08
CA ASP A 273 7.39 -3.88 -15.30
C ASP A 273 8.65 -4.10 -14.46
N LEU A 274 8.49 -4.53 -13.19
CA LEU A 274 9.64 -4.87 -12.33
C LEU A 274 10.38 -6.10 -12.83
N ALA A 275 9.69 -7.11 -13.36
CA ALA A 275 10.30 -8.29 -13.95
C ALA A 275 11.12 -7.94 -15.21
N CYS A 276 10.60 -7.07 -16.08
CA CYS A 276 11.32 -6.56 -17.26
C CYS A 276 12.55 -5.73 -16.87
N ILE A 277 12.44 -4.88 -15.85
CA ILE A 277 13.57 -4.11 -15.32
C ILE A 277 14.62 -5.07 -14.72
N GLY A 278 14.21 -6.04 -13.91
CA GLY A 278 15.09 -7.06 -13.35
C GLY A 278 15.82 -7.88 -14.43
N ALA A 279 15.09 -8.30 -15.45
CA ALA A 279 15.67 -9.01 -16.60
C ALA A 279 16.71 -8.16 -17.36
N GLY A 280 16.41 -6.85 -17.60
CA GLY A 280 17.34 -5.92 -18.21
C GLY A 280 18.62 -5.71 -17.39
N LEU A 281 18.48 -5.63 -16.05
CA LEU A 281 19.64 -5.57 -15.14
C LEU A 281 20.45 -6.87 -15.14
N MET A 282 19.80 -8.05 -15.25
CA MET A 282 20.51 -9.32 -15.41
C MET A 282 21.31 -9.36 -16.72
N VAL A 283 20.74 -8.82 -17.79
CA VAL A 283 21.45 -8.70 -19.08
C VAL A 283 22.63 -7.74 -18.97
N SER A 284 22.47 -6.58 -18.36
CA SER A 284 23.56 -5.62 -18.16
C SER A 284 24.71 -6.17 -17.33
N ARG A 285 24.44 -7.13 -16.44
CA ARG A 285 25.44 -7.83 -15.62
C ARG A 285 26.05 -9.07 -16.30
N GLY A 286 25.61 -9.41 -17.51
CA GLY A 286 26.09 -10.59 -18.22
C GLY A 286 25.61 -11.92 -17.64
N LEU A 287 24.59 -11.92 -16.76
CA LEU A 287 24.02 -13.15 -16.20
C LEU A 287 23.22 -13.93 -17.22
N MET A 288 22.60 -13.25 -18.18
CA MET A 288 21.91 -13.87 -19.31
C MET A 288 21.96 -12.97 -20.55
N SER A 289 21.78 -13.57 -21.72
CA SER A 289 21.72 -12.78 -22.95
C SER A 289 20.38 -12.09 -23.15
N PHE A 290 20.36 -11.05 -24.00
CA PHE A 290 19.18 -10.20 -24.22
C PHE A 290 17.95 -10.99 -24.71
N PHE A 291 18.13 -11.87 -25.69
CA PHE A 291 17.00 -12.61 -26.29
C PHE A 291 16.28 -13.54 -25.30
N PRO A 292 16.94 -14.40 -24.51
CA PRO A 292 16.28 -15.18 -23.46
C PRO A 292 15.58 -14.31 -22.41
N ALA A 293 16.16 -13.17 -22.01
CA ALA A 293 15.54 -12.24 -21.07
C ALA A 293 14.21 -11.69 -21.61
N VAL A 294 14.23 -11.17 -22.83
CA VAL A 294 13.03 -10.67 -23.51
C VAL A 294 12.00 -11.77 -23.72
N ALA A 295 12.44 -12.97 -24.14
CA ALA A 295 11.55 -14.10 -24.36
C ALA A 295 10.86 -14.53 -23.06
N ALA A 296 11.58 -14.64 -21.94
CA ALA A 296 11.02 -14.98 -20.65
C ALA A 296 9.99 -13.94 -20.18
N CYS A 297 10.33 -12.65 -20.25
CA CYS A 297 9.39 -11.56 -19.94
C CYS A 297 8.15 -11.62 -20.83
N TYR A 298 8.33 -11.76 -22.14
CA TYR A 298 7.24 -11.80 -23.10
C TYR A 298 6.29 -12.98 -22.86
N ILE A 299 6.82 -14.18 -22.64
CA ILE A 299 6.02 -15.38 -22.36
C ILE A 299 5.21 -15.19 -21.06
N GLY A 300 5.84 -14.73 -19.99
CA GLY A 300 5.17 -14.53 -18.71
C GLY A 300 4.05 -13.49 -18.80
N ILE A 301 4.31 -12.36 -19.44
CA ILE A 301 3.32 -11.30 -19.71
C ILE A 301 2.18 -11.83 -20.58
N PHE A 302 2.53 -12.54 -21.66
CA PHE A 302 1.55 -13.07 -22.61
C PHE A 302 0.57 -14.04 -21.93
N VAL A 303 1.09 -14.96 -21.14
CA VAL A 303 0.26 -15.91 -20.37
C VAL A 303 -0.57 -15.19 -19.32
N GLY A 304 0.03 -14.24 -18.57
CA GLY A 304 -0.66 -13.45 -17.55
C GLY A 304 -1.86 -12.68 -18.10
N ASP A 305 -1.69 -11.98 -19.20
CA ASP A 305 -2.74 -11.17 -19.82
C ASP A 305 -3.86 -12.04 -20.43
N ILE A 306 -3.54 -13.21 -20.98
CA ILE A 306 -4.54 -14.20 -21.41
C ILE A 306 -5.36 -14.68 -20.21
N LEU A 307 -4.72 -14.97 -19.06
CA LEU A 307 -5.41 -15.41 -17.86
C LEU A 307 -6.36 -14.31 -17.33
N VAL A 308 -5.99 -13.04 -17.41
CA VAL A 308 -6.85 -11.91 -17.04
C VAL A 308 -8.09 -11.85 -17.96
N TYR A 309 -7.91 -11.97 -19.28
CA TYR A 309 -9.01 -12.00 -20.24
C TYR A 309 -9.94 -13.21 -20.00
N LEU A 310 -9.37 -14.41 -19.84
CA LEU A 310 -10.14 -15.63 -19.59
C LEU A 310 -10.88 -15.58 -18.25
N SER A 311 -10.28 -14.99 -17.23
CA SER A 311 -10.94 -14.74 -15.94
C SER A 311 -12.19 -13.87 -16.12
N GLY A 312 -12.09 -12.79 -16.92
CA GLY A 312 -13.25 -11.97 -17.26
C GLY A 312 -14.35 -12.76 -18.00
N LYS A 313 -13.93 -13.61 -18.95
CA LYS A 313 -14.86 -14.41 -19.77
C LYS A 313 -15.58 -15.50 -18.98
N TRP A 314 -14.86 -16.21 -18.10
CA TRP A 314 -15.42 -17.37 -17.37
C TRP A 314 -16.15 -16.98 -16.09
N LEU A 315 -15.62 -16.00 -15.36
CA LEU A 315 -16.18 -15.61 -14.07
C LEU A 315 -17.29 -14.56 -14.19
N GLY A 316 -17.31 -13.82 -15.31
CA GLY A 316 -18.33 -12.82 -15.60
C GLY A 316 -18.41 -11.69 -14.56
N LYS A 317 -19.53 -10.93 -14.60
CA LYS A 317 -19.75 -9.80 -13.67
C LYS A 317 -19.81 -10.22 -12.19
N ASN A 318 -20.20 -11.45 -11.89
CA ASN A 318 -20.34 -11.92 -10.51
C ASN A 318 -19.00 -12.06 -9.75
N ALA A 319 -17.89 -12.12 -10.48
CA ALA A 319 -16.55 -12.18 -9.87
C ALA A 319 -16.10 -10.86 -9.23
N ILE A 320 -16.64 -9.73 -9.67
CA ILE A 320 -16.21 -8.38 -9.23
C ILE A 320 -16.39 -8.20 -7.72
N ASN A 321 -17.41 -8.80 -7.16
CA ASN A 321 -17.73 -8.73 -5.73
C ASN A 321 -16.99 -9.78 -4.87
N LYS A 322 -16.19 -10.68 -5.50
CA LYS A 322 -15.46 -11.75 -4.81
C LYS A 322 -13.96 -11.43 -4.70
N PHE A 323 -13.34 -11.91 -3.61
CA PHE A 323 -11.87 -11.89 -3.47
C PHE A 323 -11.22 -12.81 -4.53
N PRO A 324 -10.07 -12.41 -5.18
CA PRO A 324 -9.32 -11.16 -5.00
C PRO A 324 -9.76 -9.99 -5.91
N PHE A 325 -10.68 -10.21 -6.86
CA PHE A 325 -11.03 -9.25 -7.93
C PHE A 325 -11.58 -7.92 -7.39
N LYS A 326 -12.31 -7.94 -6.26
CA LYS A 326 -12.85 -6.75 -5.58
C LYS A 326 -11.79 -5.67 -5.28
N TRP A 327 -10.51 -6.06 -5.17
CA TRP A 327 -9.42 -5.10 -4.89
C TRP A 327 -8.87 -4.41 -6.14
N PHE A 328 -9.04 -5.02 -7.31
CA PHE A 328 -8.41 -4.59 -8.55
C PHE A 328 -9.39 -3.98 -9.55
N ILE A 329 -10.69 -4.26 -9.44
CA ILE A 329 -11.68 -3.85 -10.41
C ILE A 329 -13.02 -3.55 -9.74
N THR A 330 -13.69 -2.48 -10.23
CA THR A 330 -15.04 -2.10 -9.81
C THR A 330 -16.00 -2.18 -10.98
N GLU A 331 -17.32 -2.26 -10.72
CA GLU A 331 -18.34 -2.20 -11.79
C GLU A 331 -18.20 -0.96 -12.67
N LYS A 332 -17.78 0.16 -12.07
CA LYS A 332 -17.55 1.42 -12.79
C LYS A 332 -16.38 1.34 -13.75
N ASP A 333 -15.33 0.58 -13.41
CA ASP A 333 -14.19 0.38 -14.32
C ASP A 333 -14.60 -0.46 -15.53
N ILE A 334 -15.51 -1.41 -15.36
CA ILE A 334 -16.07 -2.21 -16.46
C ILE A 334 -16.96 -1.35 -17.36
N GLN A 335 -17.86 -0.55 -16.80
CA GLN A 335 -18.70 0.36 -17.56
C GLN A 335 -17.87 1.33 -18.39
N ARG A 336 -16.83 1.92 -17.76
CA ARG A 336 -15.90 2.83 -18.45
C ARG A 336 -15.11 2.11 -19.55
N SER A 337 -14.64 0.90 -19.32
CA SER A 337 -13.95 0.09 -20.33
C SER A 337 -14.89 -0.26 -21.48
N ASN A 338 -16.16 -0.58 -21.20
CA ASN A 338 -17.16 -0.87 -22.22
C ASN A 338 -17.40 0.35 -23.12
N GLN A 339 -17.57 1.53 -22.54
CA GLN A 339 -17.70 2.79 -23.30
C GLN A 339 -16.46 3.06 -24.16
N TRP A 340 -15.26 2.81 -23.66
CA TRP A 340 -14.04 2.93 -24.44
C TRP A 340 -13.99 1.94 -25.61
N PHE A 341 -14.41 0.69 -25.38
CA PHE A 341 -14.53 -0.29 -26.45
C PHE A 341 -15.53 0.12 -27.53
N GLN A 342 -16.70 0.67 -27.14
CA GLN A 342 -17.70 1.16 -28.06
C GLN A 342 -17.21 2.39 -28.84
N ALA A 343 -16.48 3.31 -28.18
CA ALA A 343 -16.02 4.55 -28.79
C ALA A 343 -14.79 4.39 -29.69
N LYS A 344 -13.84 3.51 -29.31
CA LYS A 344 -12.52 3.38 -29.94
C LYS A 344 -12.24 2.00 -30.54
N GLY A 345 -13.14 1.05 -30.32
CA GLY A 345 -12.97 -0.32 -30.79
C GLY A 345 -11.78 -1.05 -30.15
N PRO A 346 -11.28 -2.12 -30.79
CA PRO A 346 -10.24 -3.00 -30.21
C PRO A 346 -8.88 -2.35 -29.98
N ILE A 347 -8.61 -1.22 -30.61
CA ILE A 347 -7.34 -0.49 -30.44
C ILE A 347 -7.10 -0.05 -28.99
N ILE A 348 -8.17 -0.01 -28.18
CA ILE A 348 -8.07 0.30 -26.75
C ILE A 348 -7.23 -0.75 -25.98
N ILE A 349 -7.21 -2.00 -26.44
CA ILE A 349 -6.38 -3.07 -25.86
C ILE A 349 -4.91 -2.70 -26.00
N LEU A 350 -4.52 -2.22 -27.18
CA LEU A 350 -3.15 -1.77 -27.44
C LEU A 350 -2.81 -0.51 -26.62
N ILE A 351 -3.69 0.50 -26.62
CA ILE A 351 -3.47 1.77 -25.92
C ILE A 351 -3.39 1.57 -24.40
N SER A 352 -4.21 0.67 -23.85
CA SER A 352 -4.25 0.46 -22.39
C SER A 352 -2.93 -0.04 -21.81
N ARG A 353 -2.05 -0.63 -22.64
CA ARG A 353 -0.72 -1.07 -22.20
C ARG A 353 0.20 0.10 -21.85
N PHE A 354 0.05 1.22 -22.54
CA PHE A 354 0.89 2.41 -22.34
C PHE A 354 0.34 3.35 -21.25
N ILE A 355 -0.88 3.07 -20.74
CA ILE A 355 -1.51 3.89 -19.69
C ILE A 355 -1.50 3.11 -18.37
N PRO A 356 -0.71 3.53 -17.35
CA PRO A 356 -0.63 2.83 -16.09
C PRO A 356 -2.00 2.64 -15.40
N GLY A 357 -2.26 1.43 -14.90
CA GLY A 357 -3.48 1.09 -14.16
C GLY A 357 -4.72 0.82 -15.01
N THR A 358 -4.69 0.99 -16.33
CA THR A 358 -5.86 0.73 -17.21
C THR A 358 -5.89 -0.67 -17.80
N ARG A 359 -4.77 -1.38 -17.82
CA ARG A 359 -4.61 -2.69 -18.47
C ARG A 359 -5.52 -3.75 -17.86
N PHE A 360 -5.39 -4.01 -16.55
CA PHE A 360 -6.19 -5.04 -15.89
C PHE A 360 -7.70 -4.83 -16.06
N PRO A 361 -8.27 -3.64 -15.78
CA PRO A 361 -9.69 -3.38 -16.04
C PRO A 361 -10.09 -3.56 -17.51
N THR A 362 -9.25 -3.13 -18.45
CA THR A 362 -9.55 -3.23 -19.89
C THR A 362 -9.56 -4.68 -20.36
N TYR A 363 -8.57 -5.49 -19.98
CA TYR A 363 -8.46 -6.87 -20.43
C TYR A 363 -9.51 -7.78 -19.78
N PHE A 364 -9.77 -7.58 -18.49
CA PHE A 364 -10.85 -8.28 -17.79
C PHE A 364 -12.23 -7.91 -18.37
N SER A 365 -12.46 -6.62 -18.65
CA SER A 365 -13.71 -6.16 -19.31
C SER A 365 -13.86 -6.70 -20.72
N ALA A 366 -12.77 -6.80 -21.50
CA ALA A 366 -12.79 -7.42 -22.82
C ALA A 366 -13.29 -8.87 -22.75
N GLY A 367 -12.90 -9.60 -21.72
CA GLY A 367 -13.41 -10.95 -21.43
C GLY A 367 -14.91 -10.96 -21.10
N ILE A 368 -15.38 -10.05 -20.23
CA ILE A 368 -16.81 -9.94 -19.84
C ILE A 368 -17.71 -9.57 -21.02
N ILE A 369 -17.25 -8.66 -21.87
CA ILE A 369 -18.00 -8.17 -23.04
C ILE A 369 -18.05 -9.25 -24.14
N GLY A 370 -17.20 -10.29 -24.05
CA GLY A 370 -17.11 -11.34 -25.07
C GLY A 370 -16.37 -10.90 -26.33
N ALA A 371 -15.43 -9.97 -26.22
CA ALA A 371 -14.55 -9.60 -27.33
C ALA A 371 -13.88 -10.84 -27.94
N SER A 372 -13.67 -10.85 -29.25
CA SER A 372 -13.04 -12.00 -29.93
C SER A 372 -11.65 -12.30 -29.34
N PHE A 373 -11.42 -13.56 -28.94
CA PHE A 373 -10.16 -14.02 -28.36
C PHE A 373 -8.97 -13.79 -29.30
N TRP A 374 -9.11 -14.09 -30.58
CA TRP A 374 -8.04 -13.89 -31.56
C TRP A 374 -7.74 -12.41 -31.81
N MET A 375 -8.78 -11.57 -31.82
CA MET A 375 -8.62 -10.13 -31.91
C MET A 375 -7.90 -9.59 -30.65
N PHE A 376 -8.29 -10.06 -29.45
CA PHE A 376 -7.61 -9.70 -28.21
C PHE A 376 -6.12 -10.06 -28.27
N ILE A 377 -5.78 -11.31 -28.62
CA ILE A 377 -4.38 -11.78 -28.75
C ILE A 377 -3.60 -10.92 -29.73
N PHE A 378 -4.18 -10.58 -30.87
CA PHE A 378 -3.50 -9.79 -31.90
C PHE A 378 -3.10 -8.40 -31.38
N TYR A 379 -4.05 -7.63 -30.84
CA TYR A 379 -3.76 -6.26 -30.39
C TYR A 379 -2.84 -6.24 -29.17
N PHE A 380 -3.10 -7.09 -28.17
CA PHE A 380 -2.26 -7.12 -26.99
C PHE A 380 -0.90 -7.75 -27.26
N GLY A 381 -0.83 -8.75 -28.15
CA GLY A 381 0.42 -9.38 -28.56
C GLY A 381 1.38 -8.38 -29.22
N ILE A 382 0.88 -7.56 -30.14
CA ILE A 382 1.65 -6.45 -30.72
C ILE A 382 2.12 -5.47 -29.65
N ALA A 383 1.21 -5.06 -28.75
CA ALA A 383 1.55 -4.12 -27.69
C ALA A 383 2.67 -4.66 -26.79
N SER A 384 2.58 -5.95 -26.42
CA SER A 384 3.59 -6.62 -25.59
C SER A 384 4.92 -6.81 -26.30
N LEU A 385 4.88 -7.15 -27.61
CA LEU A 385 6.06 -7.31 -28.44
C LEU A 385 6.86 -6.02 -28.59
N LEU A 386 6.18 -4.88 -28.60
CA LEU A 386 6.83 -3.56 -28.65
C LEU A 386 7.32 -3.11 -27.26
N TRP A 387 6.50 -3.30 -26.23
CA TRP A 387 6.77 -2.80 -24.88
C TRP A 387 7.89 -3.57 -24.17
N THR A 388 7.86 -4.92 -24.24
CA THR A 388 8.80 -5.77 -23.48
C THR A 388 10.27 -5.55 -23.89
N PRO A 389 10.66 -5.59 -25.19
CA PRO A 389 12.03 -5.28 -25.57
C PRO A 389 12.44 -3.84 -25.23
N ALA A 390 11.50 -2.88 -25.34
CA ALA A 390 11.79 -1.49 -25.03
C ALA A 390 12.18 -1.30 -23.55
N ILE A 391 11.41 -1.89 -22.62
CA ILE A 391 11.70 -1.78 -21.18
C ILE A 391 12.97 -2.56 -20.82
N VAL A 392 13.15 -3.76 -21.34
CA VAL A 392 14.36 -4.57 -21.09
C VAL A 392 15.60 -3.83 -21.63
N SER A 393 15.54 -3.26 -22.86
CA SER A 393 16.63 -2.47 -23.43
C SER A 393 16.94 -1.24 -22.61
N LEU A 394 15.91 -0.50 -22.20
CA LEU A 394 16.05 0.69 -21.36
C LEU A 394 16.71 0.34 -20.02
N ALA A 395 16.26 -0.73 -19.38
CA ALA A 395 16.83 -1.21 -18.12
C ALA A 395 18.27 -1.73 -18.29
N MET A 396 18.59 -2.36 -19.43
CA MET A 396 19.93 -2.80 -19.75
C MET A 396 20.90 -1.60 -19.92
N VAL A 397 20.50 -0.59 -20.70
CA VAL A 397 21.33 0.61 -20.94
C VAL A 397 21.51 1.44 -19.66
N LEU A 398 20.41 1.72 -18.98
CA LEU A 398 20.46 2.45 -17.72
C LEU A 398 21.17 1.66 -16.63
N GLY A 399 21.07 0.32 -16.64
CA GLY A 399 21.75 -0.54 -15.69
C GLY A 399 23.28 -0.44 -15.76
N ASN A 400 23.85 -0.35 -16.95
CA ASN A 400 25.30 -0.18 -17.13
C ASN A 400 25.77 1.18 -16.58
N GLU A 401 25.09 2.26 -16.89
CA GLU A 401 25.40 3.58 -16.38
C GLU A 401 25.17 3.70 -14.87
N LEU A 402 24.02 3.20 -14.40
CA LEU A 402 23.70 3.20 -12.99
C LEU A 402 24.69 2.39 -12.15
N ILE A 403 25.17 1.24 -12.64
CA ILE A 403 26.14 0.42 -11.90
C ILE A 403 27.48 1.17 -11.72
N LEU A 404 27.93 1.94 -12.72
CA LEU A 404 29.12 2.77 -12.63
C LEU A 404 28.95 3.88 -11.57
N TYR A 405 27.80 4.56 -11.56
CA TYR A 405 27.50 5.60 -10.57
C TYR A 405 27.16 5.00 -9.19
N PHE A 406 26.46 3.87 -9.14
CA PHE A 406 26.09 3.21 -7.87
C PHE A 406 27.32 2.71 -7.09
N SER A 407 28.40 2.30 -7.75
CA SER A 407 29.63 1.90 -7.06
C SER A 407 30.30 3.06 -6.30
N VAL A 408 30.06 4.30 -6.74
CA VAL A 408 30.59 5.51 -6.11
C VAL A 408 29.67 6.06 -5.02
N TYR A 409 28.34 5.84 -5.15
CA TYR A 409 27.30 6.41 -4.25
C TYR A 409 26.44 5.35 -3.57
N GLN A 410 27.00 4.18 -3.23
CA GLN A 410 26.24 3.06 -2.67
C GLN A 410 25.40 3.43 -1.43
N ASP A 411 25.90 4.33 -0.59
CA ASP A 411 25.23 4.76 0.63
C ASP A 411 23.97 5.62 0.36
N TYR A 412 23.85 6.19 -0.83
CA TYR A 412 22.70 7.01 -1.26
C TYR A 412 21.78 6.29 -2.25
N ALA A 413 22.09 5.05 -2.62
CA ALA A 413 21.37 4.31 -3.67
C ALA A 413 19.85 4.19 -3.39
N LEU A 414 19.47 3.95 -2.14
CA LEU A 414 18.06 3.88 -1.71
C LEU A 414 17.35 5.23 -1.88
N TRP A 415 18.03 6.32 -1.52
CA TRP A 415 17.48 7.67 -1.64
C TRP A 415 17.35 8.11 -3.08
N VAL A 416 18.32 7.75 -3.94
CA VAL A 416 18.27 7.99 -5.39
C VAL A 416 17.14 7.20 -6.02
N LEU A 417 16.97 5.90 -5.67
CA LEU A 417 15.86 5.09 -6.14
C LEU A 417 14.52 5.67 -5.72
N MET A 418 14.36 6.01 -4.44
CA MET A 418 13.15 6.68 -3.93
C MET A 418 12.90 8.01 -4.64
N GLY A 419 13.93 8.83 -4.80
CA GLY A 419 13.83 10.09 -5.52
C GLY A 419 13.41 9.91 -6.98
N THR A 420 13.96 8.90 -7.65
CA THR A 420 13.60 8.54 -9.04
C THR A 420 12.14 8.09 -9.13
N ILE A 421 11.69 7.21 -8.24
CA ILE A 421 10.29 6.77 -8.20
C ILE A 421 9.37 7.97 -7.95
N LEU A 422 9.69 8.81 -6.98
CA LEU A 422 8.90 10.02 -6.68
C LEU A 422 8.90 10.99 -7.87
N PHE A 423 10.04 11.17 -8.55
CA PHE A 423 10.13 12.00 -9.75
C PHE A 423 9.29 11.45 -10.90
N VAL A 424 9.36 10.14 -11.17
CA VAL A 424 8.51 9.50 -12.19
C VAL A 424 7.02 9.66 -11.83
N LEU A 425 6.65 9.42 -10.58
CA LEU A 425 5.28 9.65 -10.12
C LEU A 425 4.86 11.12 -10.25
N PHE A 426 5.76 12.06 -9.97
CA PHE A 426 5.51 13.48 -10.15
C PHE A 426 5.30 13.83 -11.62
N VAL A 427 6.15 13.32 -12.52
CA VAL A 427 5.99 13.50 -13.97
C VAL A 427 4.64 12.95 -14.44
N LEU A 428 4.30 11.70 -14.07
CA LEU A 428 3.06 11.04 -14.49
C LEU A 428 1.80 11.67 -13.90
N LYS A 429 1.84 12.10 -12.63
CA LYS A 429 0.64 12.58 -11.92
C LYS A 429 0.48 14.09 -11.92
N VAL A 430 1.55 14.84 -12.22
CA VAL A 430 1.53 16.31 -12.22
C VAL A 430 1.91 16.87 -13.58
N ILE A 431 3.09 16.53 -14.11
CA ILE A 431 3.60 17.16 -15.36
C ILE A 431 2.75 16.75 -16.57
N ILE A 432 2.56 15.46 -16.81
CA ILE A 432 1.78 15.00 -17.97
C ILE A 432 0.34 15.56 -17.99
N PRO A 433 -0.42 15.55 -16.86
CA PRO A 433 -1.72 16.19 -16.81
C PRO A 433 -1.73 17.69 -17.16
N LEU A 434 -0.65 18.42 -16.92
CA LEU A 434 -0.57 19.85 -17.25
C LEU A 434 -0.66 20.13 -18.77
N PHE A 435 -0.33 19.17 -19.62
CA PHE A 435 -0.40 19.34 -21.07
C PHE A 435 -1.82 19.16 -21.65
N THR A 436 -2.80 18.68 -20.88
CA THR A 436 -4.17 18.51 -21.31
C THR A 436 -5.13 19.42 -20.54
N PHE A 437 -6.19 19.91 -21.21
CA PHE A 437 -7.24 20.70 -20.53
C PHE A 437 -7.84 19.92 -19.35
N LYS A 438 -8.24 18.67 -19.59
CA LYS A 438 -8.81 17.79 -18.56
C LYS A 438 -7.84 17.59 -17.39
N GLY A 439 -6.56 17.32 -17.68
CA GLY A 439 -5.55 17.11 -16.64
C GLY A 439 -5.31 18.35 -15.79
N ARG A 440 -5.19 19.53 -16.41
CA ARG A 440 -5.05 20.82 -15.69
C ARG A 440 -6.23 21.07 -14.75
N ARG A 441 -7.45 20.87 -15.24
CA ARG A 441 -8.66 21.10 -14.45
C ARG A 441 -8.80 20.09 -13.30
N LEU A 442 -8.50 18.81 -13.54
CA LEU A 442 -8.49 17.79 -12.48
C LEU A 442 -7.41 18.04 -11.44
N LEU A 443 -6.22 18.49 -11.86
CA LEU A 443 -5.14 18.86 -10.93
C LEU A 443 -5.54 20.09 -10.10
N TYR A 444 -6.12 21.12 -10.73
CA TYR A 444 -6.70 22.26 -10.03
C TYR A 444 -7.73 21.82 -8.98
N GLY A 445 -8.63 20.90 -9.37
CA GLY A 445 -9.62 20.34 -8.43
C GLY A 445 -8.98 19.63 -7.25
N LYS A 446 -7.94 18.81 -7.48
CA LYS A 446 -7.21 18.09 -6.42
C LYS A 446 -6.49 19.05 -5.46
N ILE A 447 -5.79 20.06 -5.98
CA ILE A 447 -5.06 21.03 -5.15
C ILE A 447 -6.04 21.84 -4.30
N ASN A 448 -7.14 22.32 -4.90
CA ASN A 448 -8.14 23.08 -4.15
C ASN A 448 -8.82 22.25 -3.05
N ARG A 449 -9.04 20.95 -3.27
CA ARG A 449 -9.54 20.05 -2.22
C ARG A 449 -8.59 19.92 -1.02
N LEU A 450 -7.29 20.03 -1.23
CA LEU A 450 -6.32 20.04 -0.13
C LEU A 450 -6.35 21.35 0.65
N ILE A 451 -6.62 22.48 -0.02
CA ILE A 451 -6.67 23.80 0.60
C ILE A 451 -8.01 24.05 1.29
N ARG A 452 -9.10 23.58 0.68
CA ARG A 452 -10.46 23.79 1.19
C ARG A 452 -10.83 22.72 2.19
N TRP A 453 -10.84 23.06 3.47
CA TRP A 453 -11.11 22.16 4.59
C TRP A 453 -12.47 21.44 4.47
N GLU A 454 -13.48 22.04 3.83
CA GLU A 454 -14.82 21.46 3.61
C GLU A 454 -14.78 20.12 2.84
N PHE A 455 -13.67 19.82 2.13
CA PHE A 455 -13.45 18.56 1.44
C PHE A 455 -12.47 17.61 2.16
N TRP A 456 -12.00 17.99 3.34
CA TRP A 456 -11.07 17.14 4.11
C TRP A 456 -11.81 15.93 4.66
N SER A 457 -11.05 14.95 5.11
CA SER A 457 -11.61 13.77 5.77
C SER A 457 -12.39 14.19 7.02
N ILE A 458 -13.55 13.56 7.22
CA ILE A 458 -14.38 13.76 8.42
C ILE A 458 -13.58 13.54 9.72
N TYR A 459 -12.59 12.64 9.69
CA TYR A 459 -11.72 12.40 10.83
C TYR A 459 -10.90 13.63 11.23
N VAL A 460 -10.45 14.45 10.28
CA VAL A 460 -9.72 15.69 10.58
C VAL A 460 -10.61 16.70 11.27
N LEU A 461 -11.85 16.86 10.80
CA LEU A 461 -12.81 17.77 11.40
C LEU A 461 -13.24 17.29 12.79
N TYR A 462 -13.53 16.01 12.95
CA TYR A 462 -14.10 15.49 14.19
C TYR A 462 -13.07 15.15 15.27
N THR A 463 -11.78 15.01 14.97
CA THR A 463 -10.76 14.75 16.00
C THR A 463 -10.79 15.77 17.15
N PRO A 464 -10.75 17.11 16.91
CA PRO A 464 -10.82 18.09 18.00
C PRO A 464 -12.17 18.05 18.74
N ILE A 465 -13.25 17.68 18.06
CA ILE A 465 -14.59 17.61 18.63
C ILE A 465 -14.71 16.39 19.55
N VAL A 466 -14.16 15.23 19.14
CA VAL A 466 -14.11 14.03 19.98
C VAL A 466 -13.28 14.29 21.23
N LEU A 467 -12.12 14.94 21.11
CA LEU A 467 -11.33 15.34 22.28
C LEU A 467 -12.08 16.26 23.20
N TYR A 468 -12.82 17.23 22.67
CA TYR A 468 -13.66 18.11 23.44
C TYR A 468 -14.82 17.36 24.11
N SER A 469 -15.44 16.41 23.43
CA SER A 469 -16.49 15.56 23.98
C SER A 469 -16.02 14.73 25.17
N LEU A 470 -14.74 14.30 25.20
CA LEU A 470 -14.12 13.65 26.36
C LEU A 470 -14.04 14.62 27.55
N VAL A 471 -13.73 15.91 27.31
CA VAL A 471 -13.74 16.92 28.36
C VAL A 471 -15.16 17.12 28.89
N LEU A 472 -16.17 17.17 28.02
CA LEU A 472 -17.57 17.24 28.42
C LEU A 472 -17.98 16.00 29.22
N TRP A 473 -17.54 14.81 28.83
CA TRP A 473 -17.78 13.59 29.60
C TRP A 473 -17.25 13.69 31.03
N ILE A 474 -16.02 14.14 31.20
CA ILE A 474 -15.44 14.35 32.55
C ILE A 474 -16.27 15.35 33.34
N ARG A 475 -16.68 16.47 32.73
CA ARG A 475 -17.48 17.53 33.33
C ARG A 475 -18.85 17.05 33.78
N PHE A 476 -19.54 16.26 32.93
CA PHE A 476 -20.91 15.80 33.22
C PHE A 476 -20.91 14.37 33.82
N ARG A 477 -19.76 13.74 34.01
CA ARG A 477 -19.54 12.39 34.62
C ARG A 477 -20.27 11.23 33.95
N LYS A 478 -20.94 11.44 32.80
CA LYS A 478 -21.66 10.43 32.03
C LYS A 478 -21.62 10.76 30.53
N ILE A 479 -20.97 9.95 29.74
CA ILE A 479 -20.82 10.16 28.28
C ILE A 479 -22.18 10.03 27.58
N THR A 480 -23.03 9.12 28.04
CA THR A 480 -24.33 8.82 27.44
C THR A 480 -25.40 9.86 27.79
N VAL A 481 -25.10 10.84 28.64
CA VAL A 481 -26.07 11.87 29.07
C VAL A 481 -26.61 12.69 27.89
N VAL A 482 -25.86 12.80 26.82
CA VAL A 482 -26.28 13.50 25.60
C VAL A 482 -27.53 12.89 24.97
N THR A 483 -27.76 11.56 25.10
CA THR A 483 -28.98 10.92 24.58
C THR A 483 -30.26 11.42 25.24
N ALA A 484 -30.18 11.88 26.47
CA ALA A 484 -31.33 12.48 27.17
C ALA A 484 -31.70 13.87 26.62
N ALA A 485 -30.97 14.42 25.65
CA ALA A 485 -31.34 15.69 25.03
C ALA A 485 -32.70 15.62 24.31
N ASN A 486 -33.07 14.45 23.78
CA ASN A 486 -34.38 14.25 23.15
C ASN A 486 -35.08 13.01 23.73
N PRO A 487 -35.81 13.16 24.84
CA PRO A 487 -36.45 12.00 25.49
C PRO A 487 -37.48 11.28 24.61
N GLY A 488 -38.06 11.99 23.65
CA GLY A 488 -39.01 11.42 22.69
C GLY A 488 -38.40 10.62 21.55
N MET A 489 -37.07 10.60 21.38
CA MET A 489 -36.37 9.84 20.36
C MET A 489 -35.64 8.65 21.00
N GLU A 490 -35.59 7.54 20.28
CA GLU A 490 -34.77 6.38 20.66
C GLU A 490 -33.29 6.82 20.74
N GLU A 491 -32.63 6.53 21.85
CA GLU A 491 -31.23 6.94 22.13
C GLU A 491 -30.98 8.46 21.90
N GLY A 492 -32.04 9.29 22.00
CA GLY A 492 -31.98 10.74 21.73
C GLY A 492 -31.75 11.07 20.23
N GLY A 493 -31.89 10.11 19.36
CA GLY A 493 -31.53 10.25 17.95
C GLY A 493 -30.03 10.12 17.72
N PHE A 494 -29.40 9.07 18.25
CA PHE A 494 -27.95 8.90 18.14
C PHE A 494 -27.53 8.16 16.86
N LYS A 495 -28.21 7.05 16.48
CA LYS A 495 -27.92 6.28 15.28
C LYS A 495 -29.07 5.37 14.89
N GLY A 496 -29.32 5.20 13.60
CA GLY A 496 -30.25 4.22 13.08
C GLY A 496 -31.72 4.53 13.34
N GLU A 497 -32.06 5.79 13.50
CA GLU A 497 -33.40 6.28 13.76
C GLU A 497 -34.38 5.89 12.63
N SER A 498 -35.59 5.44 13.01
CA SER A 498 -36.70 5.26 12.07
C SER A 498 -37.32 6.62 11.74
N LYS A 499 -37.29 7.00 10.46
CA LYS A 499 -37.95 8.22 9.99
C LYS A 499 -39.45 8.18 10.21
N ASN A 500 -40.05 7.00 10.04
CA ASN A 500 -41.45 6.78 10.31
C ASN A 500 -41.81 7.06 11.78
N GLU A 501 -41.04 6.52 12.72
CA GLU A 501 -41.29 6.71 14.15
C GLU A 501 -41.10 8.17 14.57
N ILE A 502 -40.11 8.87 14.01
CA ILE A 502 -39.84 10.26 14.31
C ILE A 502 -40.93 11.18 13.76
N LEU A 503 -41.25 11.03 12.45
CA LEU A 503 -42.21 11.91 11.80
C LEU A 503 -43.63 11.74 12.36
N LYS A 504 -44.05 10.53 12.77
CA LYS A 504 -45.32 10.24 13.47
C LYS A 504 -45.45 10.94 14.80
N LYS A 505 -44.34 11.24 15.49
CA LYS A 505 -44.34 11.93 16.79
C LYS A 505 -44.53 13.45 16.70
N ILE A 506 -44.46 14.01 15.50
CA ILE A 506 -44.76 15.42 15.26
C ILE A 506 -46.27 15.58 15.06
N GLU A 507 -46.99 16.13 16.09
CA GLU A 507 -48.47 16.26 16.04
C GLU A 507 -48.95 17.40 15.14
N SER A 508 -48.06 18.25 14.62
CA SER A 508 -48.37 19.34 13.67
C SER A 508 -48.50 18.82 12.25
N ASN A 509 -49.58 18.12 11.91
CA ASN A 509 -49.77 17.43 10.64
C ASN A 509 -49.59 18.31 9.40
N ASP A 510 -49.97 19.59 9.46
CA ASP A 510 -49.83 20.53 8.32
C ASP A 510 -48.37 20.94 8.06
N SER A 511 -47.50 20.85 9.07
CA SER A 511 -46.09 21.21 8.95
C SER A 511 -45.19 20.05 8.58
N VAL A 512 -45.70 18.80 8.46
CA VAL A 512 -44.93 17.61 8.09
C VAL A 512 -45.34 17.19 6.69
N ALA A 513 -44.37 16.83 5.85
CA ALA A 513 -44.63 16.23 4.55
C ALA A 513 -45.39 14.90 4.73
N ARG A 514 -46.49 14.72 3.99
CA ARG A 514 -47.28 13.48 4.08
C ARG A 514 -46.44 12.26 3.73
N PHE A 515 -46.58 11.20 4.50
CA PHE A 515 -45.80 10.00 4.29
C PHE A 515 -46.56 8.73 4.68
N LYS A 516 -46.13 7.61 4.11
CA LYS A 516 -46.63 6.27 4.39
C LYS A 516 -45.47 5.32 4.62
N TYR A 517 -45.51 4.55 5.69
CA TYR A 517 -44.56 3.48 5.95
C TYR A 517 -44.90 2.25 5.08
N LEU A 518 -43.90 1.70 4.45
CA LEU A 518 -43.93 0.52 3.62
C LEU A 518 -43.01 -0.53 4.24
N ASP A 519 -43.61 -1.59 4.80
CA ASP A 519 -42.88 -2.64 5.50
C ASP A 519 -42.34 -3.66 4.48
N SER A 520 -41.04 -3.96 4.55
CA SER A 520 -40.39 -4.95 3.67
C SER A 520 -40.88 -6.40 3.90
N GLU A 521 -41.64 -6.69 4.98
CA GLU A 521 -42.22 -7.98 5.23
C GLU A 521 -43.49 -8.22 4.37
N ASN A 522 -44.08 -7.14 3.82
CA ASN A 522 -45.26 -7.23 2.97
C ASN A 522 -44.90 -7.71 1.55
N THR A 523 -45.84 -8.34 0.87
CA THR A 523 -45.66 -8.73 -0.53
C THR A 523 -45.58 -7.50 -1.45
N SER A 524 -44.96 -7.67 -2.62
CA SER A 524 -44.82 -6.57 -3.60
C SER A 524 -46.20 -6.01 -4.01
N THR A 525 -47.23 -6.86 -4.12
CA THR A 525 -48.62 -6.45 -4.40
C THR A 525 -49.20 -5.59 -3.30
N GLU A 526 -49.08 -5.99 -2.05
CA GLU A 526 -49.52 -5.22 -0.90
C GLU A 526 -48.82 -3.88 -0.76
N LEU A 527 -47.51 -3.84 -1.06
CA LEU A 527 -46.73 -2.60 -1.07
C LEU A 527 -47.25 -1.63 -2.13
N ILE A 528 -47.50 -2.12 -3.35
CA ILE A 528 -48.03 -1.31 -4.45
C ILE A 528 -49.44 -0.80 -4.12
N ASP A 529 -50.32 -1.66 -3.65
CA ASP A 529 -51.72 -1.27 -3.27
C ASP A 529 -51.70 -0.25 -2.13
N SER A 530 -50.86 -0.42 -1.14
CA SER A 530 -50.67 0.53 -0.03
C SER A 530 -50.14 1.88 -0.52
N ALA A 531 -49.20 1.90 -1.45
CA ALA A 531 -48.67 3.11 -2.06
C ALA A 531 -49.74 3.86 -2.87
N LEU A 532 -50.50 3.15 -3.70
CA LEU A 532 -51.57 3.73 -4.52
C LEU A 532 -52.71 4.28 -3.67
N SER A 533 -53.17 3.52 -2.68
CA SER A 533 -54.17 3.99 -1.71
C SER A 533 -53.73 5.25 -0.96
N PHE A 534 -52.47 5.33 -0.58
CA PHE A 534 -51.92 6.52 0.07
C PHE A 534 -51.91 7.71 -0.88
N MET A 535 -51.48 7.51 -2.13
CA MET A 535 -51.47 8.60 -3.13
C MET A 535 -52.90 9.09 -3.42
N GLU A 536 -53.85 8.18 -3.62
CA GLU A 536 -55.26 8.51 -3.87
C GLU A 536 -55.89 9.26 -2.70
N THR A 537 -55.76 8.73 -1.46
CA THR A 537 -56.32 9.34 -0.25
C THR A 537 -55.79 10.75 -0.01
N ASN A 538 -54.56 11.01 -0.38
CA ASN A 538 -53.93 12.33 -0.17
C ASN A 538 -53.90 13.20 -1.42
N SER A 539 -54.52 12.78 -2.53
CA SER A 539 -54.52 13.49 -3.83
C SER A 539 -53.07 13.80 -4.30
N LEU A 540 -52.16 12.82 -4.20
CA LEU A 540 -50.78 12.98 -4.62
C LEU A 540 -50.57 12.50 -6.04
N GLU A 541 -49.83 13.29 -6.81
CA GLU A 541 -49.39 12.97 -8.15
C GLU A 541 -47.90 12.69 -8.20
N PHE A 542 -47.41 12.07 -9.27
CA PHE A 542 -45.97 11.98 -9.51
C PHE A 542 -45.34 13.34 -9.80
N PRO A 543 -44.09 13.57 -9.40
CA PRO A 543 -43.21 12.64 -8.72
C PRO A 543 -43.50 12.47 -7.22
N ILE A 544 -43.09 11.33 -6.64
CA ILE A 544 -43.11 11.04 -5.21
C ILE A 544 -41.71 10.58 -4.73
N VAL A 545 -41.46 10.63 -3.43
CA VAL A 545 -40.17 10.26 -2.87
C VAL A 545 -40.26 8.92 -2.16
N LEU A 546 -39.42 7.97 -2.55
CA LEU A 546 -39.22 6.69 -1.87
C LEU A 546 -37.85 6.72 -1.17
N LYS A 547 -37.85 6.49 0.14
CA LYS A 547 -36.59 6.53 0.91
C LYS A 547 -36.59 5.44 2.00
N PRO A 548 -35.41 4.85 2.31
CA PRO A 548 -35.29 3.89 3.41
C PRO A 548 -35.74 4.49 4.73
N ASP A 549 -36.49 3.72 5.52
CA ASP A 549 -36.91 4.16 6.86
C ASP A 549 -35.70 4.43 7.77
N LYS A 550 -34.73 3.48 7.76
CA LYS A 550 -33.42 3.65 8.41
C LYS A 550 -32.36 3.89 7.36
N GLY A 551 -31.65 4.99 7.44
CA GLY A 551 -30.60 5.32 6.47
C GLY A 551 -30.11 6.75 6.65
N GLU A 552 -28.85 6.96 6.31
CA GLU A 552 -28.14 8.22 6.52
C GLU A 552 -27.68 8.84 5.17
N ARG A 553 -27.49 10.15 5.18
CA ARG A 553 -26.84 10.92 4.09
C ARG A 553 -27.48 10.72 2.71
N GLY A 554 -28.80 10.50 2.67
CA GLY A 554 -29.54 10.33 1.42
C GLY A 554 -29.22 9.05 0.64
N LYS A 555 -28.65 8.01 1.29
CA LYS A 555 -28.44 6.73 0.65
C LYS A 555 -29.80 6.05 0.42
N GLY A 556 -30.03 5.56 -0.81
CA GLY A 556 -31.26 4.86 -1.17
C GLY A 556 -32.50 5.76 -1.39
N VAL A 557 -32.39 7.09 -1.28
CA VAL A 557 -33.50 8.00 -1.61
C VAL A 557 -33.65 8.11 -3.11
N GLN A 558 -34.88 7.91 -3.60
CA GLN A 558 -35.25 7.93 -5.01
C GLN A 558 -36.45 8.85 -5.23
N ILE A 559 -36.42 9.59 -6.33
CA ILE A 559 -37.56 10.37 -6.80
C ILE A 559 -38.22 9.53 -7.89
N ILE A 560 -39.40 9.05 -7.64
CA ILE A 560 -40.19 8.20 -8.53
C ILE A 560 -41.05 9.07 -9.41
N LYS A 561 -40.89 8.96 -10.72
CA LYS A 561 -41.50 9.88 -11.70
C LYS A 561 -42.79 9.33 -12.32
N ASP A 562 -42.94 8.02 -12.29
CA ASP A 562 -44.09 7.35 -12.90
C ASP A 562 -44.40 6.00 -12.20
N MET A 563 -45.50 5.40 -12.70
CA MET A 563 -46.04 4.14 -12.17
C MET A 563 -45.07 2.95 -12.39
N ASP A 564 -44.35 2.94 -13.51
CA ASP A 564 -43.48 1.81 -13.82
C ASP A 564 -42.24 1.83 -12.93
N GLU A 565 -41.66 3.01 -12.67
CA GLU A 565 -40.60 3.20 -11.68
C GLU A 565 -41.08 2.81 -10.27
N LEU A 566 -42.32 3.16 -9.89
CA LEU A 566 -42.88 2.79 -8.58
C LEU A 566 -42.93 1.28 -8.43
N LYS A 567 -43.55 0.57 -9.39
CA LYS A 567 -43.67 -0.89 -9.38
C LYS A 567 -42.33 -1.57 -9.36
N PHE A 568 -41.38 -1.12 -10.18
CA PHE A 568 -40.02 -1.68 -10.25
C PHE A 568 -39.31 -1.57 -8.91
N ASN A 569 -39.36 -0.40 -8.26
CA ASN A 569 -38.67 -0.17 -7.01
C ASN A 569 -39.31 -0.90 -5.84
N LEU A 570 -40.64 -0.95 -5.77
CA LEU A 570 -41.37 -1.67 -4.71
C LEU A 570 -41.20 -3.20 -4.82
N SER A 571 -41.07 -3.74 -6.04
CA SER A 571 -40.83 -5.18 -6.26
C SER A 571 -39.43 -5.64 -5.81
N ASN A 572 -38.47 -4.73 -5.63
CA ASN A 572 -37.09 -5.01 -5.28
C ASN A 572 -36.68 -4.47 -3.90
N LEU A 573 -37.65 -4.19 -3.02
CA LEU A 573 -37.37 -3.70 -1.68
C LEU A 573 -36.71 -4.78 -0.81
N SER A 574 -35.53 -4.48 -0.27
CA SER A 574 -34.80 -5.33 0.66
C SER A 574 -34.87 -4.86 2.12
N GLU A 575 -35.42 -3.68 2.35
CA GLU A 575 -35.57 -3.04 3.68
C GLU A 575 -36.81 -2.14 3.67
N SER A 576 -37.34 -1.87 4.85
CA SER A 576 -38.54 -1.02 4.98
C SER A 576 -38.27 0.42 4.54
N HIS A 577 -39.25 1.02 3.87
CA HIS A 577 -39.15 2.36 3.31
C HIS A 577 -40.30 3.26 3.77
N ILE A 578 -40.15 4.57 3.58
CA ILE A 578 -41.25 5.51 3.62
C ILE A 578 -41.48 6.08 2.22
N LEU A 579 -42.73 6.12 1.81
CA LEU A 579 -43.19 6.86 0.64
C LEU A 579 -43.66 8.24 1.11
N GLN A 580 -43.12 9.30 0.52
CA GLN A 580 -43.37 10.67 0.97
C GLN A 580 -43.78 11.55 -0.22
N GLU A 581 -44.66 12.53 0.02
CA GLU A 581 -45.00 13.53 -0.98
C GLU A 581 -43.76 14.29 -1.45
N PHE A 582 -43.69 14.54 -2.74
CA PHE A 582 -42.66 15.40 -3.31
C PHE A 582 -43.10 16.86 -3.19
N ILE A 583 -42.24 17.68 -2.59
CA ILE A 583 -42.53 19.11 -2.36
C ILE A 583 -41.56 19.92 -3.22
N GLU A 584 -42.13 20.76 -4.08
CA GLU A 584 -41.33 21.74 -4.84
C GLU A 584 -40.96 22.91 -3.94
N GLY A 585 -39.69 23.32 -3.95
CA GLY A 585 -39.25 24.43 -3.17
C GLY A 585 -37.76 24.45 -2.91
N LYS A 586 -37.38 25.31 -1.98
CA LYS A 586 -36.02 25.45 -1.48
C LYS A 586 -35.84 24.64 -0.20
N GLU A 587 -34.78 23.86 -0.15
CA GLU A 587 -34.46 23.03 0.99
C GLU A 587 -33.55 23.78 1.96
N PHE A 588 -33.93 23.72 3.23
CA PHE A 588 -33.20 24.35 4.36
C PHE A 588 -32.96 23.33 5.48
N GLY A 589 -31.79 23.41 6.12
CA GLY A 589 -31.52 22.76 7.39
C GLY A 589 -31.62 23.76 8.52
N VAL A 590 -32.61 23.63 9.40
CA VAL A 590 -32.81 24.53 10.54
C VAL A 590 -32.43 23.80 11.82
N PHE A 591 -31.40 24.27 12.49
CA PHE A 591 -30.91 23.67 13.73
C PHE A 591 -31.56 24.37 14.93
N TYR A 592 -32.32 23.59 15.70
CA TYR A 592 -33.10 24.08 16.85
C TYR A 592 -32.51 23.55 18.17
N TYR A 593 -32.62 24.36 19.22
CA TYR A 593 -32.40 23.92 20.60
C TYR A 593 -33.26 24.65 21.60
N ARG A 594 -33.63 23.97 22.70
CA ARG A 594 -34.35 24.53 23.82
C ARG A 594 -33.87 23.95 25.13
N TYR A 595 -33.48 24.80 26.08
CA TYR A 595 -33.14 24.28 27.41
C TYR A 595 -34.40 23.86 28.14
N PRO A 596 -34.39 22.72 28.89
CA PRO A 596 -35.47 22.31 29.74
C PRO A 596 -35.83 23.45 30.74
N GLY A 597 -37.13 23.75 30.89
CA GLY A 597 -37.60 24.85 31.73
C GLY A 597 -37.69 26.20 31.01
N ASN A 598 -37.07 26.40 29.85
CA ASN A 598 -37.26 27.61 29.06
C ASN A 598 -38.61 27.57 28.32
N LYS A 599 -39.32 28.71 28.32
CA LYS A 599 -40.60 28.83 27.62
C LYS A 599 -40.47 28.75 26.11
N HIS A 600 -39.34 29.23 25.57
CA HIS A 600 -39.08 29.31 24.13
C HIS A 600 -37.72 28.69 23.79
N GLY A 601 -37.66 28.07 22.62
CA GLY A 601 -36.43 27.60 22.04
C GLY A 601 -35.74 28.64 21.16
N ASN A 602 -34.62 28.25 20.56
CA ASN A 602 -33.82 29.10 19.70
C ASN A 602 -33.39 28.36 18.46
N ILE A 603 -33.15 29.09 17.40
CA ILE A 603 -32.48 28.56 16.20
C ILE A 603 -30.97 28.79 16.35
N PHE A 604 -30.21 27.69 16.31
CA PHE A 604 -28.75 27.70 16.40
C PHE A 604 -28.10 28.13 15.07
N SER A 605 -28.62 27.63 13.95
CA SER A 605 -28.15 27.95 12.62
C SER A 605 -29.19 27.59 11.54
N ILE A 606 -29.09 28.21 10.38
CA ILE A 606 -29.83 27.86 9.18
C ILE A 606 -28.83 27.54 8.07
N THR A 607 -29.06 26.45 7.35
CA THR A 607 -28.29 26.05 6.16
C THR A 607 -29.19 26.15 4.94
N LYS A 608 -28.79 26.91 3.93
CA LYS A 608 -29.41 26.93 2.62
C LYS A 608 -28.77 25.83 1.78
N LYS A 609 -29.54 24.83 1.31
CA LYS A 609 -29.05 23.72 0.53
C LYS A 609 -29.30 23.98 -0.96
N HIS A 610 -28.24 24.03 -1.74
CA HIS A 610 -28.31 24.25 -3.18
C HIS A 610 -27.86 23.00 -3.94
N LYS A 611 -28.68 22.53 -4.86
CA LYS A 611 -28.32 21.47 -5.79
C LYS A 611 -27.28 22.02 -6.76
N LEU A 612 -26.19 21.27 -6.95
CA LEU A 612 -25.18 21.63 -7.92
C LEU A 612 -25.67 21.26 -9.32
N SER A 613 -25.62 22.21 -10.27
CA SER A 613 -25.98 22.00 -11.66
C SER A 613 -25.01 22.72 -12.58
N VAL A 614 -24.88 22.24 -13.81
CA VAL A 614 -24.17 22.92 -14.89
C VAL A 614 -25.19 23.27 -15.97
N THR A 615 -24.93 24.35 -16.71
CA THR A 615 -25.82 24.80 -17.80
C THR A 615 -25.18 24.48 -19.13
N GLY A 616 -25.91 23.80 -20.00
CA GLY A 616 -25.50 23.50 -21.37
C GLY A 616 -25.28 24.76 -22.19
N ASP A 617 -24.27 24.75 -23.04
CA ASP A 617 -23.96 25.80 -24.00
C ASP A 617 -24.20 25.37 -25.46
N GLY A 618 -24.72 24.16 -25.65
CA GLY A 618 -24.97 23.57 -26.98
C GLY A 618 -23.70 23.19 -27.76
N ARG A 619 -22.50 23.26 -27.14
CA ARG A 619 -21.21 23.02 -27.82
C ARG A 619 -20.31 22.08 -27.06
N GLN A 620 -20.34 22.13 -25.74
CA GLN A 620 -19.44 21.36 -24.86
C GLN A 620 -20.14 20.12 -24.33
N THR A 621 -19.34 19.06 -24.16
CA THR A 621 -19.82 17.85 -23.49
C THR A 621 -20.08 18.10 -22.00
N LEU A 622 -20.92 17.29 -21.39
CA LEU A 622 -21.16 17.35 -19.96
C LEU A 622 -19.86 17.24 -19.14
N GLU A 623 -18.91 16.40 -19.59
CA GLU A 623 -17.57 16.33 -18.99
C GLU A 623 -16.87 17.69 -18.99
N GLN A 624 -16.89 18.38 -20.11
CA GLN A 624 -16.25 19.68 -20.25
C GLN A 624 -16.91 20.76 -19.39
N LEU A 625 -18.24 20.75 -19.32
CA LEU A 625 -19.01 21.67 -18.48
C LEU A 625 -18.68 21.44 -16.99
N ILE A 626 -18.66 20.20 -16.53
CA ILE A 626 -18.26 19.85 -15.15
C ILE A 626 -16.84 20.31 -14.86
N LEU A 627 -15.90 20.09 -15.78
CA LEU A 627 -14.51 20.51 -15.60
C LEU A 627 -14.35 22.03 -15.60
N ARG A 628 -15.18 22.77 -16.35
CA ARG A 628 -15.13 24.25 -16.39
C ARG A 628 -15.76 24.90 -15.18
N ASP A 629 -16.78 24.28 -14.62
CA ASP A 629 -17.44 24.82 -13.43
C ASP A 629 -16.46 24.92 -12.26
N SER A 630 -16.53 26.03 -11.54
CA SER A 630 -15.58 26.37 -10.48
C SER A 630 -15.69 25.47 -9.23
N ARG A 631 -16.89 24.86 -9.00
CA ARG A 631 -17.17 24.01 -7.86
C ARG A 631 -17.29 22.52 -8.27
N ALA A 632 -17.97 22.22 -9.37
CA ALA A 632 -18.15 20.86 -9.84
C ALA A 632 -16.80 20.15 -10.08
N VAL A 633 -15.78 20.89 -10.51
CA VAL A 633 -14.43 20.37 -10.74
C VAL A 633 -13.79 19.75 -9.49
N PHE A 634 -14.15 20.20 -8.28
CA PHE A 634 -13.62 19.64 -7.04
C PHE A 634 -14.06 18.20 -6.79
N MET A 635 -15.28 17.87 -7.27
CA MET A 635 -15.88 16.53 -7.18
C MET A 635 -16.06 15.89 -8.56
N ALA A 636 -15.28 16.33 -9.56
CA ALA A 636 -15.45 15.93 -10.97
C ALA A 636 -15.55 14.40 -11.14
N GLN A 637 -14.69 13.64 -10.43
CA GLN A 637 -14.73 12.18 -10.53
C GLN A 637 -16.05 11.58 -10.02
N THR A 638 -16.65 12.14 -8.97
CA THR A 638 -17.95 11.73 -8.44
C THR A 638 -19.05 12.02 -9.44
N HIS A 639 -19.03 13.22 -10.04
CA HIS A 639 -20.00 13.60 -11.07
C HIS A 639 -19.85 12.78 -12.35
N PHE A 640 -18.62 12.51 -12.80
CA PHE A 640 -18.38 11.62 -13.92
C PHE A 640 -18.95 10.22 -13.70
N ASN A 641 -18.72 9.67 -12.50
CA ASN A 641 -19.23 8.34 -12.15
C ASN A 641 -20.77 8.27 -12.08
N LYS A 642 -21.43 9.39 -11.77
CA LYS A 642 -22.90 9.44 -11.72
C LYS A 642 -23.54 9.59 -13.11
N HIS A 643 -22.89 10.31 -13.98
CA HIS A 643 -23.38 10.64 -15.32
C HIS A 643 -22.59 9.91 -16.42
N LEU A 644 -22.19 8.64 -16.16
CA LEU A 644 -21.36 7.89 -17.10
C LEU A 644 -21.99 7.78 -18.49
N ASP A 645 -23.31 7.57 -18.56
CA ASP A 645 -24.01 7.35 -19.81
C ASP A 645 -24.13 8.62 -20.63
N ASP A 646 -24.25 9.77 -19.97
CA ASP A 646 -24.43 11.08 -20.62
C ASP A 646 -23.16 11.94 -20.63
N LEU A 647 -22.04 11.44 -20.12
CA LEU A 647 -20.84 12.23 -19.88
C LEU A 647 -20.30 12.92 -21.13
N TYR A 648 -20.46 12.29 -22.29
CA TYR A 648 -20.01 12.78 -23.58
C TYR A 648 -21.13 13.37 -24.40
N SER A 649 -22.39 13.42 -23.91
CA SER A 649 -23.48 14.13 -24.54
C SER A 649 -23.24 15.64 -24.49
N ILE A 650 -23.81 16.36 -25.42
CA ILE A 650 -23.77 17.83 -25.51
C ILE A 650 -25.14 18.37 -25.07
N PRO A 651 -25.29 18.87 -23.83
CA PRO A 651 -26.53 19.44 -23.35
C PRO A 651 -26.90 20.68 -24.19
N LYS A 652 -28.20 20.84 -24.47
CA LYS A 652 -28.71 21.98 -25.26
C LYS A 652 -28.39 23.30 -24.58
N GLN A 653 -28.36 24.37 -25.37
CA GLN A 653 -28.14 25.70 -24.82
C GLN A 653 -29.25 26.07 -23.80
N GLY A 654 -28.84 26.45 -22.60
CA GLY A 654 -29.76 26.78 -21.51
C GLY A 654 -30.27 25.57 -20.70
N GLU A 655 -30.03 24.36 -21.14
CA GLU A 655 -30.41 23.14 -20.42
C GLU A 655 -29.63 23.03 -19.10
N LYS A 656 -30.35 22.88 -17.98
CA LYS A 656 -29.74 22.66 -16.66
C LYS A 656 -29.59 21.17 -16.40
N VAL A 657 -28.35 20.68 -16.31
CA VAL A 657 -28.04 19.31 -15.89
C VAL A 657 -27.73 19.31 -14.40
N ILE A 658 -28.57 18.65 -13.63
CA ILE A 658 -28.44 18.54 -12.16
C ILE A 658 -27.39 17.48 -11.83
N LEU A 659 -26.26 17.89 -11.26
CA LEU A 659 -25.17 16.99 -10.86
C LEU A 659 -25.45 16.29 -9.53
N THR A 660 -26.23 16.94 -8.63
CA THR A 660 -26.60 16.42 -7.31
C THR A 660 -28.09 16.57 -7.09
N GLU A 661 -28.82 15.46 -7.00
CA GLU A 661 -30.28 15.47 -6.80
C GLU A 661 -30.67 15.71 -5.33
N LEU A 662 -29.85 15.22 -4.42
CA LEU A 662 -30.08 15.28 -2.98
C LEU A 662 -29.18 16.30 -2.33
N GLY A 663 -29.71 17.04 -1.36
CA GLY A 663 -29.02 18.07 -0.61
C GLY A 663 -27.98 17.51 0.38
N THR A 664 -27.02 16.73 -0.08
CA THR A 664 -25.93 16.20 0.76
C THR A 664 -24.57 16.77 0.36
N HIS A 665 -23.84 17.33 1.31
CA HIS A 665 -22.52 17.92 1.06
C HIS A 665 -21.51 16.90 0.56
N SER A 666 -21.51 15.67 1.07
CA SER A 666 -20.60 14.58 0.66
C SER A 666 -20.78 14.17 -0.82
N ARG A 667 -21.89 14.55 -1.46
CA ARG A 667 -22.15 14.32 -2.88
C ARG A 667 -21.95 15.56 -3.76
N GLY A 668 -21.47 16.68 -3.16
CA GLY A 668 -21.10 17.90 -3.90
C GLY A 668 -22.13 19.03 -3.82
N SER A 669 -23.25 18.88 -3.10
CA SER A 669 -24.20 19.97 -2.89
C SER A 669 -23.53 21.15 -2.18
N LEU A 670 -23.95 22.37 -2.54
CA LEU A 670 -23.45 23.60 -1.93
C LEU A 670 -24.32 23.95 -0.72
N PHE A 671 -23.68 24.04 0.44
CA PHE A 671 -24.29 24.50 1.68
C PHE A 671 -23.84 25.92 1.97
N LEU A 672 -24.81 26.81 2.14
CA LEU A 672 -24.55 28.21 2.47
C LEU A 672 -25.17 28.53 3.84
N ASP A 673 -24.50 29.38 4.58
CA ASP A 673 -25.01 29.90 5.81
C ASP A 673 -26.22 30.79 5.53
N GLY A 674 -27.33 30.51 6.23
CA GLY A 674 -28.60 31.20 6.13
C GLY A 674 -28.95 31.95 7.44
N SER A 675 -27.97 32.33 8.24
CA SER A 675 -28.21 32.97 9.54
C SER A 675 -29.01 34.27 9.43
N GLU A 676 -28.97 34.93 8.27
CA GLU A 676 -29.77 36.13 8.00
C GLU A 676 -31.28 35.85 7.89
N LEU A 677 -31.71 34.60 7.75
CA LEU A 677 -33.11 34.20 7.70
C LEU A 677 -33.71 33.92 9.09
N ILE A 678 -32.90 33.98 10.14
CA ILE A 678 -33.38 33.78 11.51
C ILE A 678 -34.27 34.99 11.90
N SER A 679 -35.52 34.70 12.24
CA SER A 679 -36.51 35.70 12.68
C SER A 679 -37.31 35.20 13.87
N ASP A 680 -37.97 36.11 14.58
CA ASP A 680 -38.86 35.75 15.70
C ASP A 680 -40.02 34.88 15.23
N ASN A 681 -40.56 35.13 14.03
CA ASN A 681 -41.67 34.33 13.49
C ASN A 681 -41.23 32.90 13.22
N LEU A 682 -40.06 32.71 12.57
CA LEU A 682 -39.52 31.40 12.34
C LEU A 682 -39.19 30.65 13.63
N ILE A 683 -38.58 31.35 14.62
CA ILE A 683 -38.30 30.76 15.95
C ILE A 683 -39.59 30.29 16.59
N LYS A 684 -40.64 31.09 16.58
CA LYS A 684 -41.94 30.71 17.13
C LYS A 684 -42.55 29.51 16.44
N LYS A 685 -42.48 29.46 15.11
CA LYS A 685 -43.02 28.33 14.31
C LYS A 685 -42.29 27.02 14.57
N ILE A 686 -40.97 27.07 14.57
CA ILE A 686 -40.16 25.88 14.85
C ILE A 686 -40.28 25.44 16.33
N ASP A 687 -40.39 26.38 17.26
CA ASP A 687 -40.62 26.09 18.67
C ASP A 687 -41.99 25.42 18.89
N GLU A 688 -43.05 25.88 18.19
CA GLU A 688 -44.37 25.25 18.17
C GLU A 688 -44.29 23.80 17.68
N ILE A 689 -43.68 23.55 16.53
CA ILE A 689 -43.48 22.20 15.98
C ILE A 689 -42.72 21.31 16.98
N SER A 690 -41.65 21.84 17.57
CA SER A 690 -40.80 21.12 18.53
C SER A 690 -41.51 20.78 19.83
N LYS A 691 -42.40 21.65 20.34
CA LYS A 691 -43.21 21.42 21.53
C LYS A 691 -44.31 20.37 21.32
N ASN A 692 -44.83 20.29 20.08
CA ASN A 692 -45.80 19.30 19.67
C ASN A 692 -45.17 17.93 19.31
N PHE A 693 -43.89 17.73 19.61
CA PHE A 693 -43.24 16.43 19.44
C PHE A 693 -43.50 15.55 20.69
N LYS A 694 -44.16 14.40 20.49
CA LYS A 694 -44.50 13.45 21.56
C LYS A 694 -43.25 12.93 22.27
N GLY A 695 -43.20 13.01 23.56
CA GLY A 695 -42.12 12.57 24.41
C GLY A 695 -40.97 13.59 24.59
N GLY A 696 -41.04 14.75 23.92
CA GLY A 696 -40.11 15.86 24.08
C GLY A 696 -38.93 15.84 23.09
N PHE A 697 -38.79 16.96 22.38
CA PHE A 697 -37.69 17.25 21.50
C PHE A 697 -37.06 18.59 21.88
N TYR A 698 -35.76 18.62 22.14
CA TYR A 698 -35.09 19.82 22.64
C TYR A 698 -33.84 20.19 21.85
N PHE A 699 -33.37 19.32 20.95
CA PHE A 699 -32.11 19.54 20.25
C PHE A 699 -32.02 18.72 18.96
N GLY A 700 -31.80 19.39 17.83
CA GLY A 700 -31.59 18.70 16.56
C GLY A 700 -31.83 19.58 15.36
N ARG A 701 -31.79 18.97 14.17
CA ARG A 701 -31.90 19.64 12.87
C ARG A 701 -33.16 19.19 12.15
N TYR A 702 -33.98 20.14 11.79
CA TYR A 702 -35.06 20.00 10.82
C TYR A 702 -34.52 20.17 9.43
N ASP A 703 -34.73 19.20 8.57
CA ASP A 703 -34.62 19.35 7.14
C ASP A 703 -36.03 19.66 6.59
N LEU A 704 -36.20 20.82 5.98
CA LEU A 704 -37.50 21.33 5.59
C LEU A 704 -37.46 22.01 4.21
N ILE A 705 -38.62 22.08 3.59
CA ILE A 705 -38.83 22.73 2.28
C ILE A 705 -39.86 23.85 2.44
N THR A 706 -39.60 24.97 1.79
CA THR A 706 -40.56 26.10 1.61
C THR A 706 -40.37 26.68 0.20
N GLY A 707 -41.33 27.46 -0.26
CA GLY A 707 -41.25 28.07 -1.61
C GLY A 707 -40.13 29.11 -1.72
N SER A 708 -39.84 29.86 -0.67
CA SER A 708 -38.82 30.91 -0.69
C SER A 708 -38.13 31.10 0.65
N GLY A 709 -37.00 31.84 0.66
CA GLY A 709 -36.37 32.26 1.93
C GLY A 709 -37.21 33.25 2.72
N GLU A 710 -38.05 34.02 2.07
CA GLU A 710 -38.98 34.97 2.70
C GLU A 710 -40.08 34.24 3.46
N GLU A 711 -40.72 33.23 2.86
CA GLU A 711 -41.67 32.34 3.52
C GLU A 711 -41.04 31.67 4.75
N LEU A 712 -39.77 31.18 4.61
CA LEU A 712 -39.05 30.63 5.75
C LEU A 712 -38.93 31.67 6.88
N THR A 713 -38.51 32.90 6.55
CA THR A 713 -38.35 33.98 7.54
C THR A 713 -39.67 34.31 8.22
N ASN A 714 -40.78 34.26 7.51
CA ASN A 714 -42.13 34.49 8.06
C ASN A 714 -42.67 33.29 8.86
N GLY A 715 -42.08 32.11 8.73
CA GLY A 715 -42.57 30.88 9.34
C GLY A 715 -43.76 30.25 8.59
N GLU A 716 -43.91 30.57 7.30
CA GLU A 716 -45.02 30.17 6.44
C GLU A 716 -44.69 29.02 5.54
N ASN A 717 -45.66 28.21 5.13
CA ASN A 717 -45.56 27.14 4.16
C ASN A 717 -44.39 26.15 4.40
N ILE A 718 -44.06 25.94 5.69
CA ILE A 718 -42.96 25.04 6.07
C ILE A 718 -43.45 23.61 6.04
N LYS A 719 -42.69 22.75 5.32
CA LYS A 719 -42.87 21.29 5.31
C LYS A 719 -41.61 20.59 5.80
N VAL A 720 -41.70 19.96 6.93
CA VAL A 720 -40.63 19.11 7.49
C VAL A 720 -40.56 17.81 6.71
N ILE A 721 -39.44 17.52 6.12
CA ILE A 721 -39.20 16.29 5.35
C ILE A 721 -38.38 15.28 6.16
N GLU A 722 -37.58 15.75 7.13
CA GLU A 722 -36.76 14.93 8.01
C GLU A 722 -36.47 15.68 9.29
N LEU A 723 -36.35 14.93 10.41
CA LEU A 723 -35.91 15.46 11.69
C LEU A 723 -34.79 14.57 12.23
N ASN A 724 -33.68 15.18 12.54
CA ASN A 724 -32.46 14.53 12.99
C ASN A 724 -32.15 14.91 14.44
N GLY A 725 -31.81 13.92 15.27
CA GLY A 725 -31.57 14.09 16.69
C GLY A 725 -30.20 14.59 17.08
N VAL A 726 -29.64 14.06 18.17
CA VAL A 726 -28.44 14.61 18.85
C VAL A 726 -27.15 14.54 18.06
N THR A 727 -27.02 13.60 17.13
CA THR A 727 -25.86 13.50 16.22
C THR A 727 -25.98 14.37 14.97
N SER A 728 -27.10 15.06 14.80
CA SER A 728 -27.24 16.00 13.68
C SER A 728 -26.18 17.10 13.73
N GLU A 729 -25.77 17.56 12.56
CA GLU A 729 -24.71 18.54 12.39
C GLU A 729 -25.27 19.89 11.93
N SER A 730 -24.71 20.96 12.45
CA SER A 730 -24.97 22.33 11.98
C SER A 730 -24.26 22.57 10.66
N THR A 731 -24.90 22.19 9.55
CA THR A 731 -24.27 22.06 8.23
C THR A 731 -23.94 23.41 7.55
N ASN A 732 -24.37 24.55 8.11
CA ASN A 732 -23.93 25.87 7.66
C ASN A 732 -22.42 26.10 7.77
N ILE A 733 -21.73 25.29 8.60
CA ILE A 733 -20.27 25.32 8.72
C ILE A 733 -19.57 25.09 7.39
N TYR A 734 -20.16 24.32 6.46
CA TYR A 734 -19.62 24.02 5.15
C TYR A 734 -19.77 25.15 4.11
N ASP A 735 -20.26 26.31 4.53
CA ASP A 735 -20.21 27.50 3.67
C ASP A 735 -18.75 27.83 3.35
N PRO A 736 -18.39 27.98 2.05
CA PRO A 736 -17.01 28.30 1.66
C PRO A 736 -16.40 29.55 2.31
N LYS A 737 -17.24 30.46 2.86
CA LYS A 737 -16.77 31.65 3.60
C LYS A 737 -16.27 31.31 5.01
N HIS A 738 -16.61 30.14 5.56
CA HIS A 738 -16.27 29.77 6.92
C HIS A 738 -14.92 29.05 7.00
N SER A 739 -14.12 29.41 8.01
CA SER A 739 -12.85 28.75 8.27
C SER A 739 -13.02 27.42 9.01
N PHE A 740 -12.00 26.55 8.96
CA PHE A 740 -11.95 25.34 9.76
C PHE A 740 -12.12 25.59 11.27
N ILE A 741 -11.52 26.68 11.77
CA ILE A 741 -11.64 27.07 13.19
C ILE A 741 -13.08 27.44 13.53
N PHE A 742 -13.78 28.15 12.64
CA PHE A 742 -15.21 28.46 12.82
C PHE A 742 -16.03 27.16 12.91
N ALA A 743 -15.80 26.21 12.00
CA ALA A 743 -16.51 24.94 12.02
C ALA A 743 -16.27 24.16 13.33
N VAL A 744 -15.01 24.01 13.75
CA VAL A 744 -14.67 23.32 15.01
C VAL A 744 -15.33 24.01 16.22
N ARG A 745 -15.24 25.34 16.31
CA ARG A 745 -15.88 26.10 17.42
C ARG A 745 -17.40 25.97 17.43
N THR A 746 -18.02 25.99 16.26
CA THR A 746 -19.47 25.83 16.11
C THR A 746 -19.92 24.46 16.59
N LEU A 747 -19.24 23.39 16.14
CA LEU A 747 -19.55 22.03 16.56
C LEU A 747 -19.26 21.80 18.06
N MET A 748 -18.17 22.35 18.59
CA MET A 748 -17.91 22.29 20.05
C MET A 748 -19.02 22.96 20.86
N ARG A 749 -19.51 24.15 20.41
CA ARG A 749 -20.64 24.83 21.03
C ARG A 749 -21.92 24.00 20.94
N GLN A 750 -22.18 23.41 19.78
CA GLN A 750 -23.31 22.53 19.55
C GLN A 750 -23.30 21.34 20.52
N TRP A 751 -22.20 20.61 20.62
CA TRP A 751 -22.06 19.47 21.52
C TRP A 751 -22.18 19.87 22.99
N ARG A 752 -21.64 21.03 23.38
CA ARG A 752 -21.81 21.55 24.73
C ARG A 752 -23.30 21.76 25.09
N ILE A 753 -24.07 22.39 24.19
CA ILE A 753 -25.50 22.59 24.37
C ILE A 753 -26.24 21.26 24.51
N ALA A 754 -25.92 20.26 23.66
CA ALA A 754 -26.51 18.92 23.75
C ALA A 754 -26.25 18.25 25.11
N PHE A 755 -25.01 18.32 25.62
CA PHE A 755 -24.66 17.79 26.93
C PHE A 755 -25.38 18.56 28.08
N GLU A 756 -25.47 19.87 27.98
CA GLU A 756 -26.16 20.71 28.98
C GLU A 756 -27.66 20.38 29.04
N ILE A 757 -28.34 20.27 27.89
CA ILE A 757 -29.73 19.89 27.78
C ILE A 757 -29.95 18.46 28.30
N GLY A 758 -29.14 17.52 27.84
CA GLY A 758 -29.23 16.13 28.28
C GLY A 758 -29.02 15.97 29.80
N ALA A 759 -28.08 16.72 30.38
CA ALA A 759 -27.84 16.71 31.83
C ALA A 759 -29.05 17.28 32.64
N GLN A 760 -29.70 18.30 32.11
CA GLN A 760 -30.92 18.89 32.75
C GLN A 760 -32.08 17.89 32.66
N ASN A 761 -32.34 17.30 31.49
CA ASN A 761 -33.39 16.31 31.32
C ASN A 761 -33.13 15.06 32.19
N HIS A 762 -31.90 14.62 32.27
CA HIS A 762 -31.52 13.48 33.11
C HIS A 762 -31.75 13.79 34.61
N LYS A 763 -31.44 15.00 35.07
CA LYS A 763 -31.79 15.44 36.45
C LYS A 763 -33.28 15.46 36.69
N SER A 764 -34.10 15.73 35.67
CA SER A 764 -35.57 15.70 35.73
C SER A 764 -36.15 14.28 35.59
N GLY A 765 -35.31 13.23 35.60
CA GLY A 765 -35.75 11.82 35.63
C GLY A 765 -35.70 11.10 34.31
N VAL A 766 -35.19 11.71 33.23
CA VAL A 766 -35.02 11.00 31.93
C VAL A 766 -33.92 9.95 32.07
N SER A 767 -34.25 8.71 31.68
CA SER A 767 -33.31 7.61 31.68
C SER A 767 -32.23 7.78 30.58
N ILE A 768 -31.04 7.29 30.86
CA ILE A 768 -29.94 7.26 29.89
C ILE A 768 -29.46 5.82 29.70
N PRO A 769 -29.11 5.41 28.49
CA PRO A 769 -28.58 4.06 28.22
C PRO A 769 -27.23 3.85 28.89
N SER A 770 -26.92 2.57 29.16
CA SER A 770 -25.56 2.22 29.64
C SER A 770 -24.51 2.44 28.56
N PHE A 771 -23.28 2.69 28.98
CA PHE A 771 -22.16 2.85 28.04
C PHE A 771 -21.95 1.60 27.16
N LYS A 772 -22.13 0.40 27.74
CA LYS A 772 -22.04 -0.88 27.01
C LYS A 772 -23.11 -0.98 25.92
N HIS A 773 -24.34 -0.55 26.21
CA HIS A 773 -25.40 -0.52 25.22
C HIS A 773 -25.11 0.48 24.09
N MET A 774 -24.60 1.68 24.41
CA MET A 774 -24.23 2.65 23.39
C MET A 774 -23.10 2.13 22.47
N ILE A 775 -22.13 1.41 23.00
CA ILE A 775 -21.11 0.76 22.19
C ILE A 775 -21.75 -0.25 21.25
N SER A 776 -22.69 -1.08 21.72
CA SER A 776 -23.39 -2.03 20.83
C SER A 776 -24.15 -1.31 19.72
N VAL A 777 -24.83 -0.20 20.00
CA VAL A 777 -25.52 0.63 18.99
C VAL A 777 -24.57 1.22 17.96
N ILE A 778 -23.38 1.69 18.38
CA ILE A 778 -22.39 2.26 17.48
C ILE A 778 -21.85 1.21 16.51
N PHE A 779 -21.60 -0.03 16.98
CA PHE A 779 -20.99 -1.10 16.21
C PHE A 779 -22.00 -2.08 15.60
N SER A 780 -23.29 -2.03 15.94
CA SER A 780 -24.33 -2.73 15.19
C SER A 780 -24.56 -2.00 13.86
N SER A 781 -23.94 -2.54 12.80
CA SER A 781 -24.15 -2.09 11.39
C SER A 781 -24.81 -3.19 10.61
#